data_b2df7662b91b3c882ec603eacbc6675c
#
_entry.id   b2df7662b91b3c882ec603eacbc6675c
#
_cell.length_a   1.000
_cell.length_b   1.000
_cell.length_c   1.000
_cell.angle_alpha   90.00
_cell.angle_beta   90.00
_cell.angle_gamma   90.00
#
_symmetry.space_group_name_H-M   'P 1'
#
loop_
_entity.id
_entity.type
_entity.pdbx_description
1 polymer ?
#
loop_
_entity_poly.entity_id
_entity_poly.type
_entity_poly.pdbx_seq_one_letter_code
_entity_poly.pdbx_strand_id
1 'polypeptide(L)'
;MKQTQLPPIDLDNAEFLSALNLIQNTNRSVFLTGKAGTGKSTFLKYICAHTKKSHVVLAPTGIAAINVGGMTLHSFFQIPFKPLLPDDPDYSASRIRKTIRFTREKVKLIKDLELIIIDEISMVRCDIIDYIDRVLRHFSGNNREPFGGKQLLFVGDVFQLEPVIKSDMAEILRRHYRQMFFFNAHTFERLGLIPIELKKVYRQTNAPFVAMLDRIRLGLPSRDDMAALDARVNPNVDERDNSTFTITLATRRDTVDSINEAHMSALDTPEYAFEGIIEGTFPDNDLPTNKELVLKQGAQVIFIRNDADNRWVNGTLGQVTAVDDENIEVTLEDGSSHKLEPEMWENIQYTYDEKEKKVVEKQLGSFTQYPIKPAWALTVHKSQGLTFNNVVIDFTGGAFTGGQAYVALSRCTSLEGITLIHRLAERDIFVNPAIVQFSRQFNDRRAIDEALTRAKARGLYSQAVRALDEDRFAEAVDHFAEAMKLHSVIAEPYFKRFVTSKLNRFKRFKETIKERDEIIAKQDKMLKQLALEFTAMGDNALGRGDLVGEPAMSYGGRTYPTLDAITIKSAMANYDKALRIYPQCIEALTGMAHLLVAVGEDKRAEDALRQALKINPKCFDALMALAALRESQNDIATAVKTLKRAVRHHRKRPEPHEALAAIYEKVGLDDLAEEHADIARRLRQSN
;
A
#
# COMPACT_ATOMS: atom_id res chain seq x y z
N MET A 1 15.90 22.71 1.21
CA MET A 1 15.98 21.64 2.23
C MET A 1 17.38 21.06 2.24
N LYS A 2 18.20 21.43 3.23
CA LYS A 2 19.49 20.75 3.44
C LYS A 2 19.18 19.35 3.98
N GLN A 3 19.67 18.32 3.32
CA GLN A 3 19.60 16.94 3.81
C GLN A 3 20.37 16.89 5.13
N THR A 4 19.66 16.85 6.24
CA THR A 4 20.25 16.51 7.54
C THR A 4 20.81 15.10 7.40
N GLN A 5 22.12 14.92 7.49
CA GLN A 5 22.75 13.61 7.47
C GLN A 5 22.16 12.80 8.64
N LEU A 6 21.44 11.72 8.29
CA LEU A 6 20.95 10.79 9.29
C LEU A 6 22.13 10.18 10.04
N PRO A 7 22.08 10.05 11.36
CA PRO A 7 23.14 9.40 12.11
C PRO A 7 23.35 7.97 11.59
N PRO A 8 24.59 7.46 11.57
CA PRO A 8 24.88 6.11 11.12
C PRO A 8 24.07 5.10 11.92
N ILE A 9 23.37 4.20 11.20
CA ILE A 9 22.52 3.21 11.81
C ILE A 9 23.28 1.92 11.97
N ASP A 10 23.13 1.33 13.14
CA ASP A 10 23.66 0.01 13.46
C ASP A 10 22.75 -1.07 12.86
N LEU A 11 23.03 -1.46 11.62
CA LEU A 11 22.29 -2.51 10.91
C LEU A 11 22.61 -3.92 11.45
N ASP A 12 23.56 -4.08 12.36
CA ASP A 12 23.86 -5.37 13.01
C ASP A 12 22.96 -5.62 14.23
N ASN A 13 22.13 -4.65 14.61
CA ASN A 13 21.19 -4.79 15.71
C ASN A 13 19.95 -5.60 15.27
N ALA A 14 19.84 -6.83 15.77
CA ALA A 14 18.79 -7.79 15.40
C ALA A 14 17.37 -7.29 15.75
N GLU A 15 17.22 -6.61 16.90
CA GLU A 15 15.93 -6.04 17.32
C GLU A 15 15.52 -4.88 16.40
N PHE A 16 16.49 -4.04 16.00
CA PHE A 16 16.26 -2.96 15.05
C PHE A 16 15.80 -3.50 13.69
N LEU A 17 16.48 -4.52 13.16
CA LEU A 17 16.11 -5.17 11.90
C LEU A 17 14.74 -5.84 11.97
N SER A 18 14.42 -6.49 13.09
CA SER A 18 13.12 -7.12 13.30
C SER A 18 11.98 -6.10 13.27
N ALA A 19 12.13 -4.97 13.97
CA ALA A 19 11.17 -3.87 13.97
C ALA A 19 11.01 -3.27 12.56
N LEU A 20 12.13 -3.01 11.87
CA LEU A 20 12.16 -2.48 10.51
C LEU A 20 11.39 -3.39 9.55
N ASN A 21 11.69 -4.69 9.57
CA ASN A 21 11.05 -5.68 8.71
C ASN A 21 9.53 -5.78 8.98
N LEU A 22 9.11 -5.76 10.25
CA LEU A 22 7.68 -5.76 10.61
C LEU A 22 6.97 -4.53 10.07
N ILE A 23 7.57 -3.34 10.19
CA ILE A 23 6.94 -2.09 9.76
C ILE A 23 6.87 -2.02 8.22
N GLN A 24 7.95 -2.36 7.53
CA GLN A 24 8.01 -2.23 6.07
C GLN A 24 7.24 -3.34 5.35
N ASN A 25 7.33 -4.57 5.83
CA ASN A 25 6.86 -5.74 5.10
C ASN A 25 5.55 -6.33 5.64
N THR A 26 5.01 -5.82 6.74
CA THR A 26 3.75 -6.29 7.33
C THR A 26 2.78 -5.15 7.60
N ASN A 27 1.53 -5.49 7.97
CA ASN A 27 0.56 -4.55 8.52
C ASN A 27 0.37 -4.75 10.04
N ARG A 28 1.29 -5.49 10.70
CA ARG A 28 1.25 -5.69 12.15
C ARG A 28 1.69 -4.45 12.87
N SER A 29 0.93 -4.04 13.87
CA SER A 29 1.30 -2.94 14.75
C SER A 29 2.46 -3.34 15.65
N VAL A 30 3.40 -2.43 15.84
CA VAL A 30 4.63 -2.64 16.58
C VAL A 30 4.69 -1.67 17.75
N PHE A 31 5.08 -2.15 18.92
CA PHE A 31 5.51 -1.31 20.02
C PHE A 31 7.04 -1.39 20.13
N LEU A 32 7.72 -0.33 19.77
CA LEU A 32 9.17 -0.20 19.88
C LEU A 32 9.51 0.42 21.24
N THR A 33 10.10 -0.36 22.10
CA THR A 33 10.52 0.08 23.43
C THR A 33 12.03 -0.10 23.61
N GLY A 34 12.54 0.31 24.75
CA GLY A 34 13.93 0.17 25.13
C GLY A 34 14.33 1.24 26.13
N LYS A 35 15.44 1.01 26.82
CA LYS A 35 16.01 1.89 27.82
C LYS A 35 16.30 3.28 27.27
N ALA A 36 16.57 4.24 28.15
CA ALA A 36 17.12 5.53 27.73
C ALA A 36 18.43 5.29 26.92
N GLY A 37 18.59 5.98 25.80
CA GLY A 37 19.81 5.87 24.98
C GLY A 37 19.93 4.66 24.06
N THR A 38 18.86 3.85 23.86
CA THR A 38 18.90 2.69 22.94
C THR A 38 18.60 3.01 21.48
N GLY A 39 18.49 4.29 21.13
CA GLY A 39 18.32 4.69 19.72
C GLY A 39 16.88 4.70 19.20
N LYS A 40 15.84 4.71 20.06
CA LYS A 40 14.41 4.80 19.64
C LYS A 40 14.15 5.97 18.69
N SER A 41 14.59 7.17 19.04
CA SER A 41 14.40 8.37 18.21
C SER A 41 15.17 8.29 16.89
N THR A 42 16.35 7.66 16.90
CA THR A 42 17.13 7.39 15.67
C THR A 42 16.36 6.43 14.75
N PHE A 43 15.79 5.36 15.31
CA PHE A 43 14.92 4.44 14.58
C PHE A 43 13.73 5.15 13.96
N LEU A 44 13.06 6.02 14.72
CA LEU A 44 11.91 6.78 14.26
C LEU A 44 12.28 7.66 13.07
N LYS A 45 13.35 8.45 13.18
CA LYS A 45 13.85 9.28 12.07
C LYS A 45 14.18 8.45 10.83
N TYR A 46 14.77 7.28 11.04
CA TYR A 46 15.10 6.38 9.94
C TYR A 46 13.85 5.85 9.22
N ILE A 47 12.86 5.38 9.98
CA ILE A 47 11.58 4.90 9.41
C ILE A 47 10.89 6.00 8.62
N CYS A 48 10.79 7.22 9.16
CA CYS A 48 10.17 8.34 8.45
C CYS A 48 10.86 8.66 7.11
N ALA A 49 12.19 8.53 7.07
CA ALA A 49 12.97 8.81 5.85
C ALA A 49 12.89 7.68 4.80
N HIS A 50 12.69 6.42 5.20
CA HIS A 50 12.83 5.26 4.32
C HIS A 50 11.54 4.48 4.07
N THR A 51 10.45 4.73 4.81
CA THR A 51 9.18 4.04 4.56
C THR A 51 8.51 4.58 3.30
N LYS A 52 7.95 3.66 2.51
CA LYS A 52 7.10 4.01 1.37
C LYS A 52 5.63 4.18 1.76
N LYS A 53 5.29 3.87 3.02
CA LYS A 53 3.93 3.98 3.54
C LYS A 53 3.57 5.43 3.77
N SER A 54 2.36 5.82 3.38
CA SER A 54 1.78 7.10 3.76
C SER A 54 1.64 7.14 5.28
N HIS A 55 2.33 8.06 5.95
CA HIS A 55 2.44 8.06 7.41
C HIS A 55 2.27 9.45 8.03
N VAL A 56 2.01 9.42 9.34
CA VAL A 56 1.97 10.61 10.21
C VAL A 56 2.70 10.30 11.50
N VAL A 57 3.41 11.29 12.03
CA VAL A 57 4.09 11.22 13.33
C VAL A 57 3.34 12.07 14.34
N LEU A 58 3.01 11.46 15.48
CA LEU A 58 2.21 12.08 16.52
C LEU A 58 2.90 11.90 17.88
N ALA A 59 2.64 12.82 18.81
CA ALA A 59 3.14 12.73 20.18
C ALA A 59 2.11 13.26 21.19
N PRO A 60 2.19 12.88 22.49
CA PRO A 60 1.25 13.34 23.49
C PRO A 60 1.41 14.82 23.88
N THR A 61 2.61 15.39 23.75
CA THR A 61 2.91 16.77 24.15
C THR A 61 3.46 17.59 22.97
N GLY A 62 3.31 18.92 23.05
CA GLY A 62 3.82 19.83 22.02
C GLY A 62 5.34 19.70 21.84
N ILE A 63 6.11 19.65 22.94
CA ILE A 63 7.57 19.51 22.88
C ILE A 63 7.98 18.20 22.21
N ALA A 64 7.35 17.08 22.59
CA ALA A 64 7.64 15.79 21.97
C ALA A 64 7.27 15.79 20.46
N ALA A 65 6.16 16.41 20.08
CA ALA A 65 5.75 16.55 18.70
C ALA A 65 6.76 17.36 17.87
N ILE A 66 7.26 18.47 18.37
CA ILE A 66 8.27 19.31 17.72
C ILE A 66 9.58 18.51 17.53
N ASN A 67 10.02 17.77 18.57
CA ASN A 67 11.27 17.00 18.51
C ASN A 67 11.28 15.92 17.41
N VAL A 68 10.12 15.42 17.05
CA VAL A 68 9.97 14.39 16.00
C VAL A 68 9.47 14.94 14.67
N GLY A 69 9.27 16.25 14.57
CA GLY A 69 8.71 16.89 13.36
C GLY A 69 7.26 16.47 13.09
N GLY A 70 6.46 16.31 14.14
CA GLY A 70 5.09 15.79 14.06
C GLY A 70 4.05 16.73 14.67
N MET A 71 2.87 16.20 14.99
CA MET A 71 1.77 16.90 15.63
C MET A 71 1.39 16.27 16.97
N THR A 72 0.65 17.03 17.80
CA THR A 72 0.08 16.43 19.00
C THR A 72 -1.11 15.52 18.66
N LEU A 73 -1.27 14.44 19.44
CA LEU A 73 -2.44 13.55 19.35
C LEU A 73 -3.75 14.33 19.47
N HIS A 74 -3.81 15.28 20.42
CA HIS A 74 -5.00 16.08 20.69
C HIS A 74 -5.40 16.93 19.46
N SER A 75 -4.43 17.59 18.84
CA SER A 75 -4.67 18.38 17.61
C SER A 75 -5.08 17.51 16.44
N PHE A 76 -4.37 16.38 16.21
CA PHE A 76 -4.63 15.55 15.04
C PHE A 76 -6.01 14.89 15.08
N PHE A 77 -6.42 14.33 16.25
CA PHE A 77 -7.67 13.60 16.41
C PHE A 77 -8.80 14.44 17.03
N GLN A 78 -8.58 15.73 17.32
CA GLN A 78 -9.51 16.61 18.01
C GLN A 78 -9.98 15.99 19.34
N ILE A 79 -9.01 15.52 20.15
CA ILE A 79 -9.28 14.87 21.43
C ILE A 79 -9.70 15.92 22.44
N PRO A 80 -10.88 15.82 23.07
CA PRO A 80 -11.29 16.75 24.10
C PRO A 80 -10.56 16.49 25.42
N PHE A 81 -10.36 17.54 26.23
CA PHE A 81 -9.72 17.46 27.53
C PHE A 81 -10.69 16.96 28.62
N LYS A 82 -11.33 15.80 28.40
CA LYS A 82 -12.24 15.12 29.31
C LYS A 82 -11.95 13.63 29.39
N PRO A 83 -12.47 12.88 30.39
CA PRO A 83 -12.46 11.41 30.35
C PRO A 83 -13.20 10.90 29.11
N LEU A 84 -12.61 9.93 28.39
CA LEU A 84 -13.20 9.37 27.18
C LEU A 84 -13.74 7.97 27.48
N LEU A 85 -15.04 7.89 27.72
CA LEU A 85 -15.66 6.64 28.16
C LEU A 85 -15.95 5.72 26.96
N PRO A 86 -15.83 4.39 27.13
CA PRO A 86 -16.15 3.42 26.09
C PRO A 86 -17.61 3.46 25.64
N ASP A 87 -18.50 3.84 26.51
CA ASP A 87 -19.96 3.91 26.32
C ASP A 87 -20.50 5.34 26.13
N ASP A 88 -19.60 6.35 25.95
CA ASP A 88 -20.03 7.73 25.69
C ASP A 88 -20.84 7.78 24.36
N PRO A 89 -22.15 8.15 24.43
CA PRO A 89 -23.04 8.17 23.29
C PRO A 89 -22.57 9.11 22.17
N ASP A 90 -21.83 10.18 22.51
CA ASP A 90 -21.35 11.17 21.54
C ASP A 90 -20.30 10.59 20.59
N TYR A 91 -19.58 9.54 21.02
CA TYR A 91 -18.60 8.83 20.22
C TYR A 91 -19.10 7.48 19.70
N SER A 92 -20.41 7.23 19.78
CA SER A 92 -21.01 6.07 19.11
C SER A 92 -20.91 6.17 17.58
N ALA A 93 -20.95 5.04 16.91
CA ALA A 93 -20.86 4.97 15.44
C ALA A 93 -21.90 5.84 14.71
N SER A 94 -23.06 6.10 15.35
CA SER A 94 -24.14 6.92 14.79
C SER A 94 -23.94 8.42 15.01
N ARG A 95 -23.22 8.84 16.05
CA ARG A 95 -23.07 10.25 16.44
C ARG A 95 -21.69 10.84 16.21
N ILE A 96 -20.63 10.02 16.13
CA ILE A 96 -19.24 10.47 16.05
C ILE A 96 -18.98 11.49 14.95
N ARG A 97 -19.66 11.39 13.79
CA ARG A 97 -19.56 12.40 12.71
C ARG A 97 -20.17 13.75 13.03
N LYS A 98 -21.12 13.77 13.96
CA LYS A 98 -21.75 15.04 14.41
C LYS A 98 -20.88 15.69 15.47
N THR A 99 -20.22 14.88 16.29
CA THR A 99 -19.37 15.33 17.39
C THR A 99 -18.00 15.79 16.87
N ILE A 100 -17.38 15.02 15.96
CA ILE A 100 -16.08 15.34 15.37
C ILE A 100 -16.30 15.86 13.94
N ARG A 101 -15.98 17.13 13.72
CA ARG A 101 -16.13 17.78 12.43
C ARG A 101 -14.80 17.88 11.72
N PHE A 102 -14.39 16.79 11.06
CA PHE A 102 -13.24 16.84 10.16
C PHE A 102 -13.61 17.43 8.80
N THR A 103 -12.69 18.19 8.22
CA THR A 103 -12.80 18.64 6.82
C THR A 103 -12.76 17.45 5.87
N ARG A 104 -13.21 17.64 4.63
CA ARG A 104 -13.16 16.58 3.61
C ARG A 104 -11.73 16.10 3.36
N GLU A 105 -10.78 17.03 3.35
CA GLU A 105 -9.35 16.78 3.18
C GLU A 105 -8.81 15.91 4.33
N LYS A 106 -9.17 16.23 5.58
CA LYS A 106 -8.78 15.44 6.76
C LYS A 106 -9.33 14.02 6.72
N VAL A 107 -10.58 13.85 6.31
CA VAL A 107 -11.19 12.52 6.15
C VAL A 107 -10.46 11.72 5.07
N LYS A 108 -10.09 12.38 3.96
CA LYS A 108 -9.34 11.73 2.88
C LYS A 108 -7.93 11.35 3.36
N LEU A 109 -7.24 12.24 4.04
CA LEU A 109 -5.97 11.96 4.71
C LEU A 109 -6.07 10.69 5.57
N ILE A 110 -7.06 10.63 6.48
CA ILE A 110 -7.25 9.45 7.37
C ILE A 110 -7.47 8.17 6.55
N LYS A 111 -8.19 8.24 5.44
CA LYS A 111 -8.41 7.06 4.58
C LYS A 111 -7.13 6.55 3.94
N ASP A 112 -6.28 7.46 3.48
CA ASP A 112 -5.09 7.15 2.71
C ASP A 112 -3.86 6.86 3.57
N LEU A 113 -3.88 7.20 4.87
CA LEU A 113 -2.83 6.81 5.81
C LEU A 113 -2.72 5.29 5.89
N GLU A 114 -1.48 4.79 5.86
CA GLU A 114 -1.14 3.38 6.05
C GLU A 114 -0.48 3.12 7.39
N LEU A 115 0.34 4.08 7.89
CA LEU A 115 1.11 3.97 9.11
C LEU A 115 0.87 5.20 9.99
N ILE A 116 0.58 4.97 11.27
CA ILE A 116 0.47 6.03 12.28
C ILE A 116 1.54 5.76 13.33
N ILE A 117 2.44 6.71 13.50
CA ILE A 117 3.55 6.64 14.45
C ILE A 117 3.17 7.50 15.66
N ILE A 118 3.27 6.92 16.86
CA ILE A 118 3.01 7.65 18.11
C ILE A 118 4.24 7.53 19.00
N ASP A 119 4.96 8.63 19.15
CA ASP A 119 6.12 8.71 20.04
C ASP A 119 5.70 9.02 21.48
N GLU A 120 6.57 8.75 22.45
CA GLU A 120 6.33 8.90 23.90
C GLU A 120 5.00 8.27 24.36
N ILE A 121 4.69 7.08 23.85
CA ILE A 121 3.41 6.39 24.09
C ILE A 121 3.17 6.08 25.58
N SER A 122 4.22 5.97 26.39
CA SER A 122 4.11 5.75 27.84
C SER A 122 3.25 6.79 28.56
N MET A 123 3.21 8.01 28.03
CA MET A 123 2.43 9.12 28.59
C MET A 123 0.96 9.12 28.13
N VAL A 124 0.57 8.23 27.23
CA VAL A 124 -0.77 8.19 26.63
C VAL A 124 -1.68 7.24 27.42
N ARG A 125 -2.85 7.73 27.82
CA ARG A 125 -3.86 6.94 28.55
C ARG A 125 -4.59 5.96 27.61
N CYS A 126 -5.06 4.86 28.19
CA CYS A 126 -5.82 3.83 27.47
C CYS A 126 -7.13 4.34 26.84
N ASP A 127 -7.84 5.26 27.51
CA ASP A 127 -9.08 5.85 26.99
C ASP A 127 -8.86 6.66 25.71
N ILE A 128 -7.70 7.35 25.61
CA ILE A 128 -7.28 8.07 24.41
C ILE A 128 -7.06 7.08 23.25
N ILE A 129 -6.43 5.94 23.51
CA ILE A 129 -6.18 4.92 22.50
C ILE A 129 -7.50 4.34 21.96
N ASP A 130 -8.45 4.01 22.85
CA ASP A 130 -9.76 3.51 22.42
C ASP A 130 -10.59 4.57 21.67
N TYR A 131 -10.41 5.84 22.01
CA TYR A 131 -10.98 6.94 21.24
C TYR A 131 -10.39 7.02 19.84
N ILE A 132 -9.07 6.97 19.71
CA ILE A 132 -8.35 6.97 18.43
C ILE A 132 -8.81 5.79 17.56
N ASP A 133 -8.95 4.60 18.15
CA ASP A 133 -9.49 3.43 17.45
C ASP A 133 -10.88 3.71 16.84
N ARG A 134 -11.79 4.28 17.64
CA ARG A 134 -13.14 4.61 17.16
C ARG A 134 -13.13 5.63 16.04
N VAL A 135 -12.33 6.69 16.19
CA VAL A 135 -12.17 7.71 15.15
C VAL A 135 -11.65 7.10 13.85
N LEU A 136 -10.57 6.32 13.93
CA LEU A 136 -9.97 5.70 12.76
C LEU A 136 -10.91 4.70 12.10
N ARG A 137 -11.57 3.82 12.83
CA ARG A 137 -12.56 2.89 12.25
C ARG A 137 -13.63 3.63 11.48
N HIS A 138 -14.17 4.69 12.09
CA HIS A 138 -15.30 5.40 11.50
C HIS A 138 -14.90 6.20 10.25
N PHE A 139 -13.81 6.98 10.31
CA PHE A 139 -13.40 7.87 9.23
C PHE A 139 -12.60 7.18 8.13
N SER A 140 -11.93 6.04 8.39
CA SER A 140 -11.31 5.21 7.34
C SER A 140 -12.35 4.42 6.52
N GLY A 141 -13.56 4.21 7.08
CA GLY A 141 -14.60 3.37 6.48
C GLY A 141 -14.41 1.86 6.74
N ASN A 142 -13.46 1.48 7.57
CA ASN A 142 -13.24 0.09 7.98
C ASN A 142 -13.58 -0.10 9.48
N ASN A 143 -14.85 -0.37 9.75
CA ASN A 143 -15.35 -0.55 11.12
C ASN A 143 -15.01 -1.92 11.75
N ARG A 144 -14.47 -2.86 10.98
CA ARG A 144 -14.24 -4.24 11.41
C ARG A 144 -12.89 -4.44 12.07
N GLU A 145 -11.86 -3.78 11.54
CA GLU A 145 -10.49 -3.95 11.99
C GLU A 145 -10.10 -2.87 13.01
N PRO A 146 -9.27 -3.21 14.02
CA PRO A 146 -8.70 -2.23 14.92
C PRO A 146 -8.05 -1.08 14.16
N PHE A 147 -8.23 0.14 14.65
CA PHE A 147 -7.71 1.38 14.06
C PHE A 147 -8.06 1.56 12.57
N GLY A 148 -9.18 0.98 12.13
CA GLY A 148 -9.58 1.05 10.73
C GLY A 148 -8.65 0.29 9.77
N GLY A 149 -7.89 -0.68 10.28
CA GLY A 149 -6.90 -1.44 9.50
C GLY A 149 -5.58 -0.72 9.28
N LYS A 150 -5.34 0.42 9.95
CA LYS A 150 -4.06 1.14 9.89
C LYS A 150 -3.00 0.42 10.72
N GLN A 151 -1.76 0.41 10.25
CA GLN A 151 -0.63 -0.05 11.05
C GLN A 151 -0.24 1.03 12.07
N LEU A 152 0.01 0.63 13.32
CA LEU A 152 0.48 1.52 14.39
C LEU A 152 1.93 1.20 14.72
N LEU A 153 2.76 2.23 14.83
CA LEU A 153 4.07 2.16 15.46
C LEU A 153 4.02 3.00 16.74
N PHE A 154 3.96 2.34 17.87
CA PHE A 154 4.09 2.97 19.18
C PHE A 154 5.56 2.99 19.59
N VAL A 155 6.08 4.15 19.98
CA VAL A 155 7.47 4.32 20.41
C VAL A 155 7.48 4.88 21.85
N GLY A 156 8.30 4.32 22.72
CA GLY A 156 8.41 4.81 24.10
C GLY A 156 9.01 3.77 25.05
N ASP A 157 9.16 4.13 26.30
CA ASP A 157 9.61 3.23 27.37
C ASP A 157 8.56 3.21 28.51
N VAL A 158 7.85 2.10 28.63
CA VAL A 158 6.79 1.93 29.64
C VAL A 158 7.31 1.95 31.08
N PHE A 159 8.60 1.77 31.29
CA PHE A 159 9.23 1.88 32.60
C PHE A 159 9.61 3.32 32.98
N GLN A 160 9.41 4.28 32.05
CA GLN A 160 9.52 5.69 32.35
C GLN A 160 8.24 6.19 33.04
N LEU A 161 7.85 7.43 32.79
CA LEU A 161 6.71 8.03 33.48
C LEU A 161 5.38 7.42 33.04
N GLU A 162 4.53 7.16 34.02
CA GLU A 162 3.15 6.77 33.83
C GLU A 162 2.30 7.95 33.32
N PRO A 163 1.15 7.70 32.67
CA PRO A 163 0.24 8.77 32.27
C PRO A 163 -0.25 9.58 33.49
N VAL A 164 -0.11 10.89 33.43
CA VAL A 164 -0.59 11.77 34.47
C VAL A 164 -2.11 11.94 34.38
N ILE A 165 -2.83 11.68 35.46
CA ILE A 165 -4.28 11.74 35.50
C ILE A 165 -4.70 12.50 36.77
N LYS A 166 -5.61 13.46 36.63
CA LYS A 166 -6.22 14.14 37.76
C LYS A 166 -7.10 13.14 38.53
N SER A 167 -7.18 13.30 39.87
CA SER A 167 -7.88 12.37 40.76
C SER A 167 -9.36 12.16 40.39
N ASP A 168 -10.06 13.24 40.06
CA ASP A 168 -11.46 13.24 39.61
C ASP A 168 -11.66 12.40 38.32
N MET A 169 -10.77 12.61 37.35
CA MET A 169 -10.78 11.87 36.08
C MET A 169 -10.43 10.39 36.30
N ALA A 170 -9.47 10.11 37.19
CA ALA A 170 -9.05 8.74 37.49
C ALA A 170 -10.20 7.93 38.13
N GLU A 171 -11.01 8.52 39.00
CA GLU A 171 -12.16 7.86 39.63
C GLU A 171 -13.20 7.43 38.57
N ILE A 172 -13.47 8.29 37.59
CA ILE A 172 -14.42 8.01 36.51
C ILE A 172 -13.88 6.87 35.64
N LEU A 173 -12.61 6.97 35.18
CA LEU A 173 -12.00 5.99 34.26
C LEU A 173 -11.79 4.61 34.88
N ARG A 174 -11.52 4.50 36.19
CA ARG A 174 -11.36 3.23 36.91
C ARG A 174 -12.59 2.31 36.84
N ARG A 175 -13.78 2.87 36.56
CA ARG A 175 -15.00 2.08 36.31
C ARG A 175 -14.92 1.23 35.03
N HIS A 176 -14.11 1.67 34.06
CA HIS A 176 -14.00 1.08 32.75
C HIS A 176 -12.65 0.42 32.49
N TYR A 177 -11.58 0.91 33.14
CA TYR A 177 -10.21 0.45 32.91
C TYR A 177 -9.55 0.07 34.25
N ARG A 178 -8.88 -1.11 34.26
CA ARG A 178 -8.13 -1.57 35.45
C ARG A 178 -6.90 -0.72 35.72
N GLN A 179 -6.21 -0.32 34.66
CA GLN A 179 -5.01 0.51 34.67
C GLN A 179 -5.10 1.52 33.53
N MET A 180 -4.32 2.61 33.63
CA MET A 180 -4.43 3.72 32.66
C MET A 180 -3.37 3.69 31.56
N PHE A 181 -2.53 2.67 31.51
CA PHE A 181 -1.53 2.53 30.47
C PHE A 181 -2.16 2.30 29.10
N PHE A 182 -1.51 2.79 28.06
CA PHE A 182 -1.98 2.63 26.69
C PHE A 182 -2.32 1.18 26.33
N PHE A 183 -1.50 0.22 26.79
CA PHE A 183 -1.70 -1.22 26.53
C PHE A 183 -2.88 -1.85 27.28
N ASN A 184 -3.57 -1.11 28.16
CA ASN A 184 -4.81 -1.52 28.79
C ASN A 184 -6.06 -1.05 28.03
N ALA A 185 -5.91 -0.41 26.88
CA ALA A 185 -7.03 -0.10 26.01
C ALA A 185 -7.71 -1.38 25.51
N HIS A 186 -9.04 -1.40 25.46
CA HIS A 186 -9.83 -2.56 25.03
C HIS A 186 -9.50 -3.01 23.60
N THR A 187 -9.08 -2.08 22.74
CA THR A 187 -8.70 -2.35 21.36
C THR A 187 -7.50 -3.28 21.25
N PHE A 188 -6.60 -3.29 22.24
CA PHE A 188 -5.37 -4.11 22.19
C PHE A 188 -5.64 -5.61 22.19
N GLU A 189 -6.74 -6.09 22.77
CA GLU A 189 -7.10 -7.51 22.73
C GLU A 189 -7.19 -8.07 21.29
N ARG A 190 -7.53 -7.19 20.33
CA ARG A 190 -7.71 -7.55 18.91
C ARG A 190 -6.58 -7.10 18.01
N LEU A 191 -5.71 -6.19 18.48
CA LEU A 191 -4.68 -5.57 17.63
C LEU A 191 -3.56 -6.53 17.25
N GLY A 192 -3.22 -7.49 18.13
CA GLY A 192 -2.07 -8.38 17.95
C GLY A 192 -0.77 -7.60 17.87
N LEU A 193 -0.57 -6.67 18.82
CA LEU A 193 0.63 -5.85 18.96
C LEU A 193 1.87 -6.71 19.15
N ILE A 194 2.96 -6.36 18.47
CA ILE A 194 4.27 -7.02 18.64
C ILE A 194 5.21 -6.04 19.33
N PRO A 195 5.54 -6.27 20.61
CA PRO A 195 6.48 -5.43 21.34
C PRO A 195 7.92 -5.88 21.08
N ILE A 196 8.76 -4.92 20.65
CA ILE A 196 10.19 -5.10 20.43
C ILE A 196 10.97 -4.16 21.33
N GLU A 197 11.84 -4.71 22.16
CA GLU A 197 12.73 -3.94 23.03
C GLU A 197 14.12 -3.86 22.45
N LEU A 198 14.59 -2.63 22.17
CA LEU A 198 15.96 -2.36 21.80
C LEU A 198 16.86 -2.52 23.05
N LYS A 199 17.84 -3.40 22.99
CA LYS A 199 18.69 -3.74 24.14
C LYS A 199 20.00 -2.96 24.18
N LYS A 200 20.59 -2.66 23.01
CA LYS A 200 21.87 -1.99 22.90
C LYS A 200 21.77 -0.52 23.29
N VAL A 201 22.55 -0.10 24.28
CA VAL A 201 22.60 1.29 24.75
C VAL A 201 23.75 2.01 24.05
N TYR A 202 23.49 3.23 23.56
CA TYR A 202 24.46 4.07 22.84
C TYR A 202 24.82 5.35 23.59
N ARG A 203 24.02 5.76 24.59
CA ARG A 203 24.16 7.03 25.31
C ARG A 203 25.17 6.95 26.45
N GLN A 204 25.05 5.92 27.30
CA GLN A 204 25.91 5.70 28.45
C GLN A 204 27.00 4.71 28.08
N THR A 205 28.27 5.04 28.41
CA THR A 205 29.43 4.19 28.14
C THR A 205 29.92 3.44 29.38
N ASN A 206 29.52 3.89 30.58
CA ASN A 206 29.89 3.25 31.85
C ASN A 206 28.98 2.03 32.12
N ALA A 207 29.51 0.83 31.92
CA ALA A 207 28.77 -0.42 32.06
C ALA A 207 28.18 -0.64 33.48
N PRO A 208 28.88 -0.35 34.60
CA PRO A 208 28.31 -0.42 35.94
C PRO A 208 27.10 0.48 36.14
N PHE A 209 27.15 1.72 35.64
CA PHE A 209 26.03 2.66 35.74
C PHE A 209 24.85 2.20 34.92
N VAL A 210 25.07 1.70 33.72
CA VAL A 210 23.98 1.12 32.86
C VAL A 210 23.32 -0.05 33.60
N ALA A 211 24.10 -0.94 34.23
CA ALA A 211 23.55 -2.07 34.98
C ALA A 211 22.75 -1.63 36.21
N MET A 212 23.19 -0.58 36.90
CA MET A 212 22.46 0.05 38.01
C MET A 212 21.12 0.61 37.52
N LEU A 213 21.13 1.41 36.45
CA LEU A 213 19.91 1.95 35.86
C LEU A 213 18.92 0.85 35.40
N ASP A 214 19.42 -0.29 34.96
CA ASP A 214 18.60 -1.45 34.60
C ASP A 214 17.86 -2.02 35.80
N ARG A 215 18.55 -2.19 36.93
CA ARG A 215 17.92 -2.68 38.17
C ARG A 215 16.90 -1.67 38.72
N ILE A 216 17.28 -0.39 38.71
CA ILE A 216 16.35 0.70 39.13
C ILE A 216 15.12 0.76 38.21
N ARG A 217 15.30 0.64 36.90
CA ARG A 217 14.21 0.57 35.92
C ARG A 217 13.21 -0.55 36.23
N LEU A 218 13.71 -1.68 36.73
CA LEU A 218 12.86 -2.82 37.09
C LEU A 218 12.31 -2.75 38.53
N GLY A 219 12.66 -1.72 39.29
CA GLY A 219 12.29 -1.60 40.69
C GLY A 219 13.00 -2.58 41.62
N LEU A 220 14.19 -3.04 41.24
CA LEU A 220 14.97 -4.05 41.93
C LEU A 220 16.40 -3.56 42.20
N PRO A 221 16.62 -2.40 42.88
CA PRO A 221 17.96 -1.93 43.20
C PRO A 221 18.65 -2.89 44.14
N SER A 222 19.94 -3.09 43.93
CA SER A 222 20.79 -3.84 44.88
C SER A 222 21.22 -2.95 46.05
N ARG A 223 21.74 -3.56 47.13
CA ARG A 223 22.33 -2.81 48.25
C ARG A 223 23.51 -1.96 47.80
N ASP A 224 24.31 -2.46 46.86
CA ASP A 224 25.46 -1.74 46.32
C ASP A 224 24.99 -0.54 45.46
N ASP A 225 23.89 -0.66 44.74
CA ASP A 225 23.31 0.47 44.01
C ASP A 225 22.86 1.58 44.96
N MET A 226 22.15 1.22 46.03
CA MET A 226 21.71 2.18 47.04
C MET A 226 22.88 2.83 47.74
N ALA A 227 23.92 2.07 48.10
CA ALA A 227 25.14 2.61 48.69
C ALA A 227 25.86 3.57 47.74
N ALA A 228 25.94 3.24 46.45
CA ALA A 228 26.54 4.11 45.43
C ALA A 228 25.75 5.41 45.24
N LEU A 229 24.40 5.35 45.28
CA LEU A 229 23.54 6.55 45.26
C LEU A 229 23.67 7.37 46.55
N ASP A 230 23.73 6.71 47.73
CA ASP A 230 23.92 7.39 49.01
C ASP A 230 25.28 8.14 49.07
N ALA A 231 26.32 7.61 48.44
CA ALA A 231 27.60 8.29 48.29
C ALA A 231 27.51 9.59 47.43
N ARG A 232 26.45 9.77 46.68
CA ARG A 232 26.18 10.96 45.87
C ARG A 232 25.31 12.01 46.57
N VAL A 233 24.91 11.76 47.82
CA VAL A 233 24.11 12.71 48.62
C VAL A 233 24.97 13.86 49.12
N ASN A 234 24.58 15.07 48.70
CA ASN A 234 25.16 16.31 49.20
C ASN A 234 24.06 17.35 49.44
N PRO A 235 23.57 17.47 50.68
CA PRO A 235 22.47 18.41 50.99
C PRO A 235 22.90 19.89 50.98
N ASN A 236 24.23 20.14 50.96
CA ASN A 236 24.77 21.49 50.92
C ASN A 236 25.33 21.86 49.53
N VAL A 237 24.79 21.28 48.50
CA VAL A 237 25.09 21.76 47.13
C VAL A 237 24.74 23.22 47.03
N ASP A 238 25.73 24.04 46.74
CA ASP A 238 25.41 25.44 46.42
C ASP A 238 24.82 25.47 44.99
N GLU A 239 23.49 25.42 44.96
CA GLU A 239 22.74 25.52 43.72
C GLU A 239 22.98 26.85 42.98
N ARG A 240 23.66 27.83 43.64
CA ARG A 240 24.03 29.13 43.11
C ARG A 240 25.42 29.14 42.48
N ASP A 241 26.18 28.04 42.59
CA ASP A 241 27.49 27.92 41.92
C ASP A 241 27.28 27.69 40.41
N ASN A 242 27.27 28.79 39.70
CA ASN A 242 27.17 28.80 38.22
C ASN A 242 28.52 28.41 37.55
N SER A 243 29.54 28.00 38.32
CA SER A 243 30.82 27.57 37.77
C SER A 243 30.77 26.25 37.03
N THR A 244 29.74 25.46 37.28
CA THR A 244 29.46 24.19 36.58
C THR A 244 28.04 24.22 36.01
N PHE A 245 27.90 23.88 34.72
CA PHE A 245 26.62 23.75 34.09
C PHE A 245 25.81 22.59 34.70
N THR A 246 25.09 22.90 35.76
CA THR A 246 24.29 21.92 36.52
C THR A 246 22.83 22.28 36.45
N ILE A 247 21.97 21.27 36.29
CA ILE A 247 20.53 21.45 36.31
C ILE A 247 19.91 20.68 37.47
N THR A 248 18.97 21.32 38.17
CA THR A 248 18.20 20.66 39.23
C THR A 248 16.94 20.02 38.65
N LEU A 249 16.80 18.70 38.85
CA LEU A 249 15.61 17.92 38.49
C LEU A 249 14.75 17.71 39.73
N ALA A 250 13.60 18.35 39.78
CA ALA A 250 12.68 18.20 40.91
C ALA A 250 11.41 17.44 40.53
N THR A 251 10.77 16.79 41.50
CA THR A 251 9.53 16.06 41.31
C THR A 251 8.33 17.00 41.16
N ARG A 252 8.40 18.19 41.73
CA ARG A 252 7.30 19.16 41.88
C ARG A 252 7.56 20.43 41.06
N ARG A 253 6.48 21.01 40.54
CA ARG A 253 6.56 22.23 39.72
C ARG A 253 6.85 23.48 40.57
N ASP A 254 6.20 23.56 41.73
CA ASP A 254 6.42 24.67 42.70
C ASP A 254 7.91 24.80 43.09
N THR A 255 8.57 23.68 43.34
CA THR A 255 10.01 23.65 43.64
C THR A 255 10.84 24.20 42.46
N VAL A 256 10.53 23.76 41.25
CA VAL A 256 11.22 24.23 40.02
C VAL A 256 11.04 25.74 39.81
N ASP A 257 9.81 26.23 39.92
CA ASP A 257 9.48 27.64 39.74
C ASP A 257 10.24 28.49 40.78
N SER A 258 10.25 28.09 42.08
CA SER A 258 10.99 28.76 43.12
C SER A 258 12.51 28.80 42.89
N ILE A 259 13.11 27.71 42.43
CA ILE A 259 14.55 27.66 42.11
C ILE A 259 14.88 28.61 40.99
N ASN A 260 14.16 28.54 39.86
CA ASN A 260 14.42 29.39 38.70
C ASN A 260 14.22 30.88 39.03
N GLU A 261 13.18 31.26 39.80
CA GLU A 261 12.94 32.63 40.18
C GLU A 261 14.01 33.15 41.15
N ALA A 262 14.43 32.34 42.12
CA ALA A 262 15.49 32.69 43.06
C ALA A 262 16.81 32.95 42.37
N HIS A 263 17.19 32.10 41.40
CA HIS A 263 18.42 32.26 40.62
C HIS A 263 18.36 33.49 39.68
N MET A 264 17.25 33.71 38.99
CA MET A 264 17.10 34.88 38.12
C MET A 264 17.13 36.18 38.93
N SER A 265 16.50 36.20 40.09
CA SER A 265 16.46 37.36 40.98
C SER A 265 17.81 37.67 41.65
N ALA A 266 18.65 36.62 41.85
CA ALA A 266 19.99 36.80 42.44
C ALA A 266 21.01 37.36 41.43
N LEU A 267 20.69 37.49 40.16
CA LEU A 267 21.55 38.16 39.18
C LEU A 267 21.35 39.69 39.25
N ASP A 268 22.41 40.41 39.58
CA ASP A 268 22.42 41.88 39.67
C ASP A 268 22.51 42.61 38.33
N THR A 269 22.49 41.89 37.23
CA THR A 269 22.61 42.41 35.87
C THR A 269 21.28 42.90 35.32
N PRO A 270 21.29 43.85 34.37
CA PRO A 270 20.05 44.32 33.72
C PRO A 270 19.27 43.20 33.05
N GLU A 271 17.94 43.41 33.03
CA GLU A 271 17.00 42.49 32.43
C GLU A 271 16.68 42.92 31.00
N TYR A 272 16.68 41.96 30.07
CA TYR A 272 16.35 42.13 28.67
C TYR A 272 15.21 41.23 28.28
N ALA A 273 14.21 41.74 27.58
CA ALA A 273 13.04 41.01 27.16
C ALA A 273 12.98 40.90 25.63
N PHE A 274 12.87 39.70 25.11
CA PHE A 274 12.78 39.40 23.69
C PHE A 274 11.40 38.86 23.36
N GLU A 275 10.65 39.61 22.56
CA GLU A 275 9.30 39.19 22.15
C GLU A 275 9.36 38.23 20.96
N GLY A 276 8.79 37.05 21.08
CA GLY A 276 8.66 36.07 20.01
C GLY A 276 7.58 36.48 19.02
N ILE A 277 7.88 36.29 17.74
CA ILE A 277 7.01 36.65 16.61
C ILE A 277 6.17 35.44 16.23
N ILE A 278 4.84 35.60 16.25
CA ILE A 278 3.89 34.58 15.78
C ILE A 278 3.31 35.05 14.45
N GLU A 279 3.45 34.23 13.41
CA GLU A 279 2.81 34.43 12.12
C GLU A 279 1.78 33.30 11.87
N GLY A 280 0.57 33.69 11.46
CA GLY A 280 -0.52 32.72 11.27
C GLY A 280 -1.06 32.18 12.60
N THR A 281 -1.27 30.87 12.67
CA THR A 281 -1.85 30.19 13.85
C THR A 281 -0.82 29.36 14.59
N PHE A 282 -0.48 29.75 15.83
CA PHE A 282 0.37 28.98 16.71
C PHE A 282 -0.22 29.05 18.13
N PRO A 283 -0.77 27.94 18.70
CA PRO A 283 -1.40 27.94 20.02
C PRO A 283 -0.38 28.23 21.14
N ASP A 284 -0.76 29.03 22.13
CA ASP A 284 0.13 29.38 23.26
C ASP A 284 0.61 28.15 24.06
N ASN A 285 -0.22 27.13 24.18
CA ASN A 285 0.13 25.88 24.88
C ASN A 285 1.17 25.02 24.13
N ASP A 286 1.38 25.28 22.84
CA ASP A 286 2.31 24.54 21.99
C ASP A 286 3.62 25.30 21.79
N LEU A 287 3.77 26.52 22.36
CA LEU A 287 4.99 27.30 22.27
C LEU A 287 6.16 26.56 22.93
N PRO A 288 7.30 26.38 22.21
CA PRO A 288 8.46 25.67 22.72
C PRO A 288 9.20 26.43 23.83
N THR A 289 9.16 27.76 23.80
CA THR A 289 9.70 28.67 24.81
C THR A 289 8.69 29.79 25.10
N ASN A 290 9.01 30.66 26.07
CA ASN A 290 8.17 31.78 26.42
C ASN A 290 8.03 32.74 25.22
N LYS A 291 6.83 33.27 25.01
CA LYS A 291 6.60 34.30 24.01
C LYS A 291 7.43 35.53 24.33
N GLU A 292 7.41 35.97 25.58
CA GLU A 292 8.33 36.98 26.11
C GLU A 292 9.47 36.24 26.84
N LEU A 293 10.65 36.22 26.21
CA LEU A 293 11.85 35.61 26.77
C LEU A 293 12.64 36.65 27.54
N VAL A 294 12.61 36.54 28.85
CA VAL A 294 13.34 37.43 29.76
C VAL A 294 14.68 36.81 30.12
N LEU A 295 15.76 37.53 29.94
CA LEU A 295 17.15 37.12 30.20
C LEU A 295 17.96 38.18 30.92
N LYS A 296 18.95 37.71 31.68
CA LYS A 296 20.00 38.54 32.30
C LYS A 296 21.37 37.96 31.92
N GLN A 297 22.39 38.81 31.87
CA GLN A 297 23.76 38.31 31.77
C GLN A 297 24.10 37.49 32.99
N GLY A 298 24.69 36.30 32.77
CA GLY A 298 24.94 35.31 33.80
C GLY A 298 23.84 34.26 33.94
N ALA A 299 22.68 34.42 33.25
CA ALA A 299 21.59 33.47 33.32
C ALA A 299 21.97 32.13 32.70
N GLN A 300 21.69 31.04 33.43
CA GLN A 300 21.78 29.69 32.85
C GLN A 300 20.56 29.43 31.96
N VAL A 301 20.85 28.91 30.80
CA VAL A 301 19.82 28.59 29.78
C VAL A 301 19.98 27.16 29.29
N ILE A 302 18.89 26.62 28.81
CA ILE A 302 18.87 25.32 28.12
C ILE A 302 18.42 25.55 26.68
N PHE A 303 19.15 24.96 25.74
CA PHE A 303 18.76 24.93 24.33
C PHE A 303 17.59 23.96 24.15
N ILE A 304 16.60 24.39 23.40
CA ILE A 304 15.35 23.62 23.18
C ILE A 304 15.23 23.11 21.74
N ARG A 305 16.29 23.26 20.95
CA ARG A 305 16.37 22.78 19.58
C ARG A 305 17.81 22.41 19.23
N ASN A 306 17.97 21.42 18.34
CA ASN A 306 19.27 21.08 17.77
C ASN A 306 19.70 22.15 16.79
N ASP A 307 20.93 22.56 16.86
CA ASP A 307 21.53 23.49 15.90
C ASP A 307 21.74 22.82 14.52
N ALA A 308 21.56 23.60 13.47
CA ALA A 308 21.74 23.12 12.10
C ALA A 308 23.20 22.75 11.77
N ASP A 309 24.16 23.45 12.39
CA ASP A 309 25.61 23.23 12.23
C ASP A 309 26.19 22.34 13.32
N ASN A 310 25.35 21.71 14.16
CA ASN A 310 25.68 20.82 15.27
C ASN A 310 26.57 21.48 16.36
N ARG A 311 26.43 22.77 16.57
CA ARG A 311 27.13 23.50 17.66
C ARG A 311 26.58 23.10 19.02
N TRP A 312 25.27 22.82 19.12
CA TRP A 312 24.58 22.30 20.30
C TRP A 312 23.43 21.36 19.92
N VAL A 313 22.94 20.62 20.88
CA VAL A 313 21.76 19.78 20.75
C VAL A 313 20.67 20.20 21.74
N ASN A 314 19.44 19.77 21.50
CA ASN A 314 18.35 19.98 22.45
C ASN A 314 18.70 19.41 23.83
N GLY A 315 18.64 20.22 24.86
CA GLY A 315 19.05 19.88 26.21
C GLY A 315 20.45 20.34 26.59
N THR A 316 21.25 20.88 25.67
CA THR A 316 22.55 21.49 25.99
C THR A 316 22.33 22.68 26.93
N LEU A 317 23.13 22.75 27.96
CA LEU A 317 23.16 23.90 28.88
C LEU A 317 24.17 24.93 28.40
N GLY A 318 23.90 26.18 28.71
CA GLY A 318 24.81 27.30 28.47
C GLY A 318 24.55 28.44 29.43
N GLN A 319 25.46 29.40 29.47
CA GLN A 319 25.33 30.62 30.25
C GLN A 319 25.32 31.83 29.32
N VAL A 320 24.38 32.76 29.54
CA VAL A 320 24.33 34.02 28.83
C VAL A 320 25.55 34.87 29.24
N THR A 321 26.52 34.99 28.36
CA THR A 321 27.77 35.73 28.61
C THR A 321 27.68 37.18 28.18
N ALA A 322 26.89 37.49 27.17
CA ALA A 322 26.56 38.84 26.77
C ALA A 322 25.09 38.88 26.29
N VAL A 323 24.40 39.96 26.65
CA VAL A 323 23.03 40.24 26.19
C VAL A 323 22.82 41.73 26.07
N ASP A 324 22.26 42.17 24.99
CA ASP A 324 21.76 43.51 24.73
C ASP A 324 20.39 43.44 24.04
N ASP A 325 19.82 44.58 23.64
CA ASP A 325 18.46 44.60 23.03
C ASP A 325 18.35 43.83 21.71
N GLU A 326 19.44 43.49 21.05
CA GLU A 326 19.45 42.85 19.72
C GLU A 326 20.22 41.52 19.70
N ASN A 327 21.08 41.26 20.65
CA ASN A 327 22.03 40.14 20.61
C ASN A 327 22.05 39.34 21.90
N ILE A 328 22.18 38.05 21.73
CA ILE A 328 22.39 37.10 22.84
C ILE A 328 23.62 36.27 22.49
N GLU A 329 24.58 36.23 23.40
CA GLU A 329 25.74 35.34 23.31
C GLU A 329 25.70 34.35 24.47
N VAL A 330 25.86 33.08 24.16
CA VAL A 330 25.81 31.99 25.15
C VAL A 330 27.08 31.17 25.05
N THR A 331 27.72 30.96 26.20
CA THR A 331 28.87 30.08 26.33
C THR A 331 28.42 28.72 26.82
N LEU A 332 28.83 27.66 26.11
CA LEU A 332 28.51 26.28 26.45
C LEU A 332 29.50 25.68 27.48
N GLU A 333 29.19 24.46 27.96
CA GLU A 333 30.01 23.74 28.94
C GLU A 333 31.44 23.47 28.42
N ASP A 334 31.65 23.31 27.13
CA ASP A 334 32.97 23.10 26.50
C ASP A 334 33.79 24.39 26.35
N GLY A 335 33.24 25.52 26.80
CA GLY A 335 33.87 26.83 26.70
C GLY A 335 33.68 27.54 25.36
N SER A 336 32.97 26.92 24.42
CA SER A 336 32.63 27.55 23.14
C SER A 336 31.55 28.61 23.33
N SER A 337 31.72 29.80 22.75
CA SER A 337 30.76 30.88 22.80
C SER A 337 30.10 31.08 21.44
N HIS A 338 28.78 31.24 21.47
CA HIS A 338 27.97 31.33 20.29
C HIS A 338 26.99 32.53 20.38
N LYS A 339 27.00 33.35 19.34
CA LYS A 339 25.95 34.32 19.14
C LYS A 339 24.71 33.59 18.61
N LEU A 340 23.57 33.83 19.25
CA LEU A 340 22.32 33.19 18.90
C LEU A 340 21.58 34.01 17.87
N GLU A 341 20.86 33.29 17.02
CA GLU A 341 19.88 33.84 16.12
C GLU A 341 18.49 33.28 16.47
N PRO A 342 17.43 34.05 16.27
CA PRO A 342 16.08 33.55 16.42
C PRO A 342 15.83 32.38 15.47
N GLU A 343 15.19 31.34 15.96
CA GLU A 343 14.82 30.15 15.22
C GLU A 343 13.32 30.12 15.01
N MET A 344 12.91 29.59 13.86
CA MET A 344 11.51 29.47 13.51
C MET A 344 11.01 28.05 13.75
N TRP A 345 9.92 27.91 14.49
CA TRP A 345 9.16 26.66 14.62
C TRP A 345 7.90 26.76 13.77
N GLU A 346 7.60 25.69 13.06
CA GLU A 346 6.44 25.60 12.21
C GLU A 346 5.32 24.84 12.92
N ASN A 347 4.12 25.38 12.90
CA ASN A 347 2.91 24.64 13.23
C ASN A 347 2.42 23.97 11.94
N ILE A 348 2.62 22.66 11.85
CA ILE A 348 2.35 21.87 10.65
C ILE A 348 1.02 21.13 10.80
N GLN A 349 0.20 21.21 9.74
CA GLN A 349 -0.97 20.36 9.59
C GLN A 349 -0.78 19.41 8.41
N TYR A 350 -1.07 18.13 8.63
CA TYR A 350 -1.10 17.17 7.53
C TYR A 350 -2.39 17.31 6.73
N THR A 351 -2.27 17.45 5.41
CA THR A 351 -3.39 17.51 4.47
C THR A 351 -3.18 16.52 3.34
N TYR A 352 -4.26 16.22 2.61
CA TYR A 352 -4.17 15.36 1.44
C TYR A 352 -4.18 16.19 0.16
N ASP A 353 -3.15 16.04 -0.66
CA ASP A 353 -3.09 16.65 -1.99
C ASP A 353 -3.83 15.78 -3.00
N GLU A 354 -4.91 16.31 -3.58
CA GLU A 354 -5.74 15.60 -4.55
C GLU A 354 -5.04 15.35 -5.90
N LYS A 355 -4.15 16.25 -6.30
CA LYS A 355 -3.45 16.15 -7.59
C LYS A 355 -2.37 15.09 -7.53
N GLU A 356 -1.57 15.13 -6.47
CA GLU A 356 -0.44 14.21 -6.29
C GLU A 356 -0.84 12.91 -5.56
N LYS A 357 -2.08 12.83 -5.05
CA LYS A 357 -2.63 11.69 -4.29
C LYS A 357 -1.75 11.26 -3.11
N LYS A 358 -1.16 12.22 -2.43
CA LYS A 358 -0.27 11.99 -1.28
C LYS A 358 -0.61 12.90 -0.11
N VAL A 359 -0.14 12.48 1.08
CA VAL A 359 -0.16 13.33 2.29
C VAL A 359 0.90 14.41 2.15
N VAL A 360 0.52 15.66 2.35
CA VAL A 360 1.42 16.82 2.35
C VAL A 360 1.31 17.56 3.67
N GLU A 361 2.39 18.18 4.07
CA GLU A 361 2.44 19.07 5.22
C GLU A 361 2.02 20.47 4.79
N LYS A 362 1.08 21.04 5.55
CA LYS A 362 0.64 22.44 5.36
C LYS A 362 1.01 23.22 6.60
N GLN A 363 1.84 24.22 6.46
CA GLN A 363 2.16 25.15 7.53
C GLN A 363 0.93 26.01 7.83
N LEU A 364 0.50 25.99 9.11
CA LEU A 364 -0.61 26.82 9.63
C LEU A 364 -0.13 28.13 10.17
N GLY A 365 1.08 28.15 10.69
CA GLY A 365 1.73 29.31 11.27
C GLY A 365 3.16 29.01 11.67
N SER A 366 3.86 30.02 12.11
CA SER A 366 5.21 29.91 12.63
C SER A 366 5.35 30.71 13.94
N PHE A 367 6.31 30.29 14.74
CA PHE A 367 6.76 30.99 15.92
C PHE A 367 8.26 31.17 15.82
N THR A 368 8.72 32.43 15.86
CA THR A 368 10.14 32.77 15.78
C THR A 368 10.58 33.35 17.12
N GLN A 369 11.56 32.73 17.75
CA GLN A 369 12.16 33.14 19.00
C GLN A 369 13.57 32.56 19.13
N TYR A 370 14.38 33.05 20.08
CA TYR A 370 15.65 32.43 20.39
C TYR A 370 15.46 30.99 20.93
N PRO A 371 16.30 30.02 20.50
CA PRO A 371 16.10 28.59 20.81
C PRO A 371 16.55 28.21 22.23
N ILE A 372 16.32 29.08 23.19
CA ILE A 372 16.71 28.90 24.58
C ILE A 372 15.57 29.27 25.55
N LYS A 373 15.71 28.83 26.77
CA LYS A 373 14.92 29.29 27.91
C LYS A 373 15.78 29.26 29.19
N PRO A 374 15.50 30.13 30.18
CA PRO A 374 16.13 30.04 31.48
C PRO A 374 15.86 28.69 32.15
N ALA A 375 16.89 28.04 32.65
CA ALA A 375 16.75 26.73 33.27
C ALA A 375 17.88 26.40 34.26
N TRP A 376 17.68 26.71 35.53
CA TRP A 376 18.44 26.13 36.65
C TRP A 376 17.77 24.88 37.19
N ALA A 377 16.43 24.82 37.07
CA ALA A 377 15.67 23.65 37.44
C ALA A 377 14.62 23.27 36.40
N LEU A 378 14.33 21.99 36.31
CA LEU A 378 13.25 21.40 35.51
C LEU A 378 12.51 20.34 36.30
N THR A 379 11.24 20.12 35.96
CA THR A 379 10.56 18.92 36.49
C THR A 379 11.13 17.67 35.83
N VAL A 380 11.18 16.53 36.55
CA VAL A 380 11.55 15.22 36.01
C VAL A 380 10.74 14.89 34.74
N HIS A 381 9.45 15.27 34.69
CA HIS A 381 8.60 15.10 33.50
C HIS A 381 9.10 15.90 32.27
N LYS A 382 9.49 17.17 32.49
CA LYS A 382 9.99 18.02 31.40
C LYS A 382 11.42 17.66 30.97
N SER A 383 12.18 16.94 31.80
CA SER A 383 13.52 16.45 31.45
C SER A 383 13.48 15.20 30.58
N GLN A 384 12.31 14.62 30.33
CA GLN A 384 12.18 13.42 29.50
C GLN A 384 12.70 13.69 28.07
N GLY A 385 13.53 12.78 27.57
CA GLY A 385 14.22 12.95 26.28
C GLY A 385 15.54 13.70 26.34
N LEU A 386 15.80 14.53 27.38
CA LEU A 386 17.02 15.30 27.54
C LEU A 386 18.16 14.48 28.16
N THR A 387 19.39 14.99 28.05
CA THR A 387 20.60 14.35 28.60
C THR A 387 21.54 15.43 29.11
N PHE A 388 22.12 15.22 30.27
CA PHE A 388 22.99 16.16 30.96
C PHE A 388 24.26 15.46 31.46
N ASN A 389 25.34 16.21 31.59
CA ASN A 389 26.56 15.72 32.19
C ASN A 389 26.51 15.80 33.71
N ASN A 390 25.94 16.90 34.25
CA ASN A 390 25.78 17.14 35.66
C ASN A 390 24.32 17.43 36.00
N VAL A 391 23.81 16.74 37.03
CA VAL A 391 22.42 16.94 37.52
C VAL A 391 22.38 16.94 39.04
N VAL A 392 21.65 17.87 39.61
CA VAL A 392 21.18 17.79 40.98
C VAL A 392 19.78 17.21 40.98
N ILE A 393 19.49 16.22 41.80
CA ILE A 393 18.17 15.61 41.86
C ILE A 393 17.58 15.86 43.22
N ASP A 394 16.40 16.52 43.21
CA ASP A 394 15.63 16.81 44.40
C ASP A 394 14.37 15.93 44.45
N PHE A 395 14.40 14.93 45.34
CA PHE A 395 13.26 14.06 45.64
C PHE A 395 12.52 14.51 46.91
N THR A 396 12.57 15.78 47.26
CA THR A 396 11.80 16.29 48.42
C THR A 396 10.31 15.94 48.28
N GLY A 397 9.78 15.21 49.26
CA GLY A 397 8.43 14.66 49.22
C GLY A 397 8.31 13.28 48.57
N GLY A 398 9.41 12.70 48.12
CA GLY A 398 9.46 11.36 47.51
C GLY A 398 9.02 11.30 46.05
N ALA A 399 9.15 10.10 45.43
CA ALA A 399 8.56 9.82 44.15
C ALA A 399 7.07 9.49 44.29
N PHE A 400 6.23 10.14 43.50
CA PHE A 400 4.77 9.96 43.58
C PHE A 400 4.23 9.09 42.41
N THR A 401 5.05 8.76 41.41
CA THR A 401 4.67 7.90 40.28
C THR A 401 5.80 6.91 39.96
N GLY A 402 5.42 5.72 39.51
CA GLY A 402 6.37 4.70 39.06
C GLY A 402 7.28 5.22 37.95
N GLY A 403 8.55 4.78 37.98
CA GLY A 403 9.54 5.15 36.99
C GLY A 403 10.18 6.54 37.19
N GLN A 404 9.69 7.38 38.11
CA GLN A 404 10.19 8.75 38.26
C GLN A 404 11.67 8.79 38.67
N ALA A 405 12.08 7.93 39.60
CA ALA A 405 13.47 7.79 40.01
C ALA A 405 14.36 7.35 38.84
N TYR A 406 13.92 6.35 38.07
CA TYR A 406 14.62 5.89 36.86
C TYR A 406 14.77 7.02 35.83
N VAL A 407 13.71 7.78 35.56
CA VAL A 407 13.77 8.88 34.60
C VAL A 407 14.77 9.94 35.05
N ALA A 408 14.74 10.37 36.31
CA ALA A 408 15.66 11.37 36.83
C ALA A 408 17.12 10.93 36.73
N LEU A 409 17.44 9.73 37.23
CA LEU A 409 18.80 9.19 37.20
C LEU A 409 19.30 8.94 35.77
N SER A 410 18.42 8.48 34.88
CA SER A 410 18.78 8.21 33.47
C SER A 410 19.00 9.48 32.63
N ARG A 411 18.77 10.67 33.17
CA ARG A 411 19.10 11.94 32.49
C ARG A 411 20.58 12.19 32.46
N CYS A 412 21.35 11.65 33.40
CA CYS A 412 22.80 11.82 33.47
C CYS A 412 23.55 10.78 32.61
N THR A 413 24.67 11.17 32.08
CA THR A 413 25.55 10.29 31.28
C THR A 413 26.39 9.35 32.17
N SER A 414 26.67 9.74 33.42
CA SER A 414 27.46 8.94 34.39
C SER A 414 26.91 9.11 35.80
N LEU A 415 27.32 8.20 36.71
CA LEU A 415 26.98 8.27 38.14
C LEU A 415 27.67 9.45 38.81
N GLU A 416 28.87 9.78 38.39
CA GLU A 416 29.71 10.84 38.94
C GLU A 416 29.08 12.23 38.75
N GLY A 417 28.32 12.40 37.66
CA GLY A 417 27.61 13.64 37.37
C GLY A 417 26.27 13.80 38.14
N ILE A 418 25.88 12.83 38.96
CA ILE A 418 24.66 12.90 39.77
C ILE A 418 25.00 13.42 41.19
N THR A 419 24.23 14.40 41.64
CA THR A 419 24.18 14.82 43.03
C THR A 419 22.75 14.71 43.55
N LEU A 420 22.54 14.09 44.69
CA LEU A 420 21.24 13.96 45.33
C LEU A 420 21.18 14.95 46.51
N ILE A 421 20.10 15.74 46.62
CA ILE A 421 19.85 16.62 47.77
C ILE A 421 19.49 15.79 49.02
N HIS A 422 18.70 14.73 48.80
CA HIS A 422 18.28 13.81 49.86
C HIS A 422 18.54 12.36 49.44
N ARG A 423 18.68 11.47 50.43
CA ARG A 423 18.72 10.03 50.18
C ARG A 423 17.49 9.56 49.43
N LEU A 424 17.70 8.80 48.38
CA LEU A 424 16.63 8.12 47.67
C LEU A 424 16.25 6.85 48.46
N ALA A 425 15.02 6.75 48.93
CA ALA A 425 14.57 5.56 49.66
C ALA A 425 14.19 4.44 48.64
N GLU A 426 14.38 3.16 49.01
CA GLU A 426 13.98 2.03 48.18
C GLU A 426 12.51 2.09 47.77
N ARG A 427 11.63 2.60 48.65
CA ARG A 427 10.19 2.80 48.38
C ARG A 427 9.93 3.80 47.25
N ASP A 428 10.88 4.67 46.89
CA ASP A 428 10.76 5.63 45.80
C ASP A 428 11.17 5.03 44.45
N ILE A 429 11.76 3.81 44.50
CA ILE A 429 12.16 3.03 43.32
C ILE A 429 11.14 1.90 43.15
N PHE A 430 10.07 2.18 42.49
CA PHE A 430 9.02 1.18 42.26
C PHE A 430 8.52 1.19 40.80
N VAL A 431 8.00 0.06 40.38
CA VAL A 431 7.43 -0.17 39.05
C VAL A 431 6.05 -0.80 39.21
N ASN A 432 5.10 -0.35 38.43
CA ASN A 432 3.76 -0.91 38.44
C ASN A 432 3.79 -2.38 37.93
N PRO A 433 3.20 -3.33 38.70
CA PRO A 433 3.17 -4.75 38.31
C PRO A 433 2.61 -5.03 36.92
N ALA A 434 1.68 -4.19 36.42
CA ALA A 434 1.12 -4.31 35.08
C ALA A 434 2.18 -4.11 33.99
N ILE A 435 3.15 -3.21 34.22
CA ILE A 435 4.27 -2.98 33.29
C ILE A 435 5.16 -4.21 33.24
N VAL A 436 5.49 -4.79 34.42
CA VAL A 436 6.31 -6.01 34.52
C VAL A 436 5.63 -7.19 33.82
N GLN A 437 4.30 -7.32 33.96
CA GLN A 437 3.55 -8.35 33.25
C GLN A 437 3.57 -8.14 31.74
N PHE A 438 3.39 -6.91 31.29
CA PHE A 438 3.41 -6.58 29.86
C PHE A 438 4.79 -6.81 29.24
N SER A 439 5.88 -6.49 29.96
CA SER A 439 7.25 -6.63 29.46
C SER A 439 7.69 -8.08 29.20
N ARG A 440 6.99 -9.08 29.76
CA ARG A 440 7.24 -10.50 29.49
C ARG A 440 6.99 -10.90 28.04
N GLN A 441 6.27 -10.09 27.29
CA GLN A 441 5.97 -10.29 25.86
C GLN A 441 7.02 -9.68 24.95
N PHE A 442 8.02 -8.94 25.49
CA PHE A 442 9.00 -8.25 24.68
C PHE A 442 9.92 -9.24 23.96
N ASN A 443 10.18 -8.95 22.68
CA ASN A 443 11.03 -9.76 21.81
C ASN A 443 10.60 -11.23 21.69
N ASP A 444 9.29 -11.49 21.72
CA ASP A 444 8.78 -12.85 21.42
C ASP A 444 9.10 -13.22 19.97
N ARG A 445 10.15 -14.02 19.82
CA ARG A 445 10.63 -14.47 18.51
C ARG A 445 9.57 -15.24 17.73
N ARG A 446 8.73 -16.05 18.41
CA ARG A 446 7.68 -16.82 17.73
C ARG A 446 6.65 -15.90 17.11
N ALA A 447 6.20 -14.87 17.86
CA ALA A 447 5.24 -13.89 17.35
C ALA A 447 5.83 -13.07 16.20
N ILE A 448 7.11 -12.69 16.27
CA ILE A 448 7.82 -11.95 15.21
C ILE A 448 7.93 -12.82 13.95
N ASP A 449 8.44 -14.04 14.06
CA ASP A 449 8.66 -14.94 12.92
C ASP A 449 7.33 -15.34 12.26
N GLU A 450 6.29 -15.58 13.07
CA GLU A 450 4.95 -15.85 12.55
C GLU A 450 4.39 -14.68 11.78
N ALA A 451 4.54 -13.46 12.28
CA ALA A 451 4.07 -12.25 11.59
C ALA A 451 4.80 -12.02 10.26
N LEU A 452 6.12 -12.20 10.23
CA LEU A 452 6.93 -12.08 9.02
C LEU A 452 6.59 -13.18 8.00
N THR A 453 6.42 -14.40 8.45
CA THR A 453 6.01 -15.53 7.60
C THR A 453 4.64 -15.31 6.98
N ARG A 454 3.66 -14.86 7.77
CA ARG A 454 2.31 -14.51 7.27
C ARG A 454 2.36 -13.35 6.27
N ALA A 455 3.22 -12.37 6.49
CA ALA A 455 3.38 -11.25 5.56
C ALA A 455 4.00 -11.69 4.22
N LYS A 456 5.04 -12.54 4.26
CA LYS A 456 5.63 -13.14 3.06
C LYS A 456 4.59 -13.95 2.28
N ALA A 457 3.82 -14.78 2.98
CA ALA A 457 2.73 -15.53 2.36
C ALA A 457 1.70 -14.61 1.70
N ARG A 458 1.29 -13.52 2.38
CA ARG A 458 0.34 -12.53 1.82
C ARG A 458 0.89 -11.86 0.56
N GLY A 459 2.19 -11.52 0.54
CA GLY A 459 2.88 -10.99 -0.64
C GLY A 459 2.78 -11.95 -1.84
N LEU A 460 3.08 -13.21 -1.61
CA LEU A 460 2.97 -14.28 -2.62
C LEU A 460 1.51 -14.49 -3.09
N TYR A 461 0.53 -14.48 -2.17
CA TYR A 461 -0.89 -14.51 -2.57
C TYR A 461 -1.29 -13.32 -3.46
N SER A 462 -0.78 -12.13 -3.16
CA SER A 462 -1.04 -10.94 -3.98
C SER A 462 -0.41 -11.05 -5.37
N GLN A 463 0.79 -11.63 -5.46
CA GLN A 463 1.45 -11.92 -6.73
C GLN A 463 0.69 -12.99 -7.52
N ALA A 464 0.24 -14.06 -6.85
CA ALA A 464 -0.60 -15.08 -7.46
C ALA A 464 -1.90 -14.51 -8.05
N VAL A 465 -2.58 -13.61 -7.32
CA VAL A 465 -3.80 -12.94 -7.80
C VAL A 465 -3.50 -12.05 -9.01
N ARG A 466 -2.41 -11.29 -8.97
CA ARG A 466 -2.01 -10.43 -10.09
C ARG A 466 -1.67 -11.27 -11.32
N ALA A 467 -0.86 -12.31 -11.18
CA ALA A 467 -0.53 -13.22 -12.26
C ALA A 467 -1.79 -13.89 -12.87
N LEU A 468 -2.76 -14.25 -12.02
CA LEU A 468 -4.05 -14.79 -12.46
C LEU A 468 -4.88 -13.76 -13.25
N ASP A 469 -4.89 -12.49 -12.84
CA ASP A 469 -5.61 -11.42 -13.54
C ASP A 469 -4.93 -11.00 -14.88
N GLU A 470 -3.64 -11.33 -15.03
CA GLU A 470 -2.83 -11.12 -16.24
C GLU A 470 -2.70 -12.39 -17.11
N ASP A 471 -3.52 -13.42 -16.85
CA ASP A 471 -3.56 -14.71 -17.55
C ASP A 471 -2.25 -15.52 -17.49
N ARG A 472 -1.34 -15.20 -16.54
CA ARG A 472 -0.08 -15.92 -16.30
C ARG A 472 -0.31 -17.07 -15.31
N PHE A 473 -1.06 -18.09 -15.74
CA PHE A 473 -1.58 -19.15 -14.86
C PHE A 473 -0.50 -19.98 -14.18
N ALA A 474 0.59 -20.30 -14.86
CA ALA A 474 1.69 -21.09 -14.26
C ALA A 474 2.32 -20.35 -13.08
N GLU A 475 2.68 -19.07 -13.26
CA GLU A 475 3.22 -18.22 -12.19
C GLU A 475 2.21 -18.03 -11.03
N ALA A 476 0.92 -17.91 -11.36
CA ALA A 476 -0.12 -17.80 -10.35
C ALA A 476 -0.18 -19.05 -9.46
N VAL A 477 -0.07 -20.25 -10.04
CA VAL A 477 -0.05 -21.52 -9.31
C VAL A 477 1.21 -21.65 -8.46
N ASP A 478 2.38 -21.29 -8.99
CA ASP A 478 3.66 -21.36 -8.27
C ASP A 478 3.65 -20.45 -7.04
N HIS A 479 3.28 -19.17 -7.23
CA HIS A 479 3.17 -18.23 -6.11
C HIS A 479 2.13 -18.68 -5.07
N PHE A 480 1.00 -19.21 -5.52
CA PHE A 480 -0.02 -19.74 -4.62
C PHE A 480 0.49 -20.94 -3.80
N ALA A 481 1.18 -21.88 -4.45
CA ALA A 481 1.75 -23.06 -3.79
C ALA A 481 2.83 -22.68 -2.76
N GLU A 482 3.70 -21.71 -3.09
CA GLU A 482 4.69 -21.18 -2.16
C GLU A 482 4.05 -20.48 -0.97
N ALA A 483 3.03 -19.64 -1.23
CA ALA A 483 2.28 -18.96 -0.18
C ALA A 483 1.64 -19.95 0.78
N MET A 484 1.05 -21.02 0.27
CA MET A 484 0.41 -22.10 1.02
C MET A 484 1.38 -22.84 1.95
N LYS A 485 2.63 -23.07 1.52
CA LYS A 485 3.67 -23.67 2.36
C LYS A 485 4.00 -22.81 3.58
N LEU A 486 3.97 -21.49 3.41
CA LEU A 486 4.27 -20.54 4.48
C LEU A 486 3.09 -20.34 5.42
N HIS A 487 1.91 -20.11 4.88
CA HIS A 487 0.68 -19.90 5.64
C HIS A 487 -0.55 -20.24 4.81
N SER A 488 -1.28 -21.27 5.24
CA SER A 488 -2.52 -21.66 4.56
C SER A 488 -3.68 -20.76 4.94
N VAL A 489 -4.35 -20.21 3.93
CA VAL A 489 -5.56 -19.37 4.08
C VAL A 489 -6.85 -20.11 3.72
N ILE A 490 -6.77 -21.41 3.43
CA ILE A 490 -7.93 -22.20 2.94
C ILE A 490 -9.11 -22.18 3.92
N ALA A 491 -8.83 -22.25 5.22
CA ALA A 491 -9.85 -22.21 6.25
C ALA A 491 -10.46 -20.82 6.48
N GLU A 492 -9.84 -19.76 5.96
CA GLU A 492 -10.27 -18.39 6.19
C GLU A 492 -11.55 -18.05 5.39
N PRO A 493 -12.57 -17.47 6.03
CA PRO A 493 -13.84 -17.14 5.36
C PRO A 493 -13.70 -16.22 4.15
N TYR A 494 -12.70 -15.33 4.17
CA TYR A 494 -12.45 -14.42 3.04
C TYR A 494 -11.89 -15.18 1.83
N PHE A 495 -11.09 -16.21 2.01
CA PHE A 495 -10.54 -17.03 0.92
C PHE A 495 -11.66 -17.73 0.15
N LYS A 496 -12.61 -18.35 0.86
CA LYS A 496 -13.78 -18.97 0.24
C LYS A 496 -14.58 -17.97 -0.60
N ARG A 497 -14.82 -16.76 -0.06
CA ARG A 497 -15.51 -15.68 -0.80
C ARG A 497 -14.73 -15.23 -2.04
N PHE A 498 -13.41 -15.06 -1.91
CA PHE A 498 -12.54 -14.69 -3.02
C PHE A 498 -12.60 -15.75 -4.15
N VAL A 499 -12.37 -17.03 -3.83
CA VAL A 499 -12.44 -18.13 -4.79
C VAL A 499 -13.81 -18.21 -5.46
N THR A 500 -14.89 -18.13 -4.68
CA THR A 500 -16.27 -18.12 -5.21
C THR A 500 -16.49 -16.96 -6.17
N SER A 501 -15.99 -15.75 -5.83
CA SER A 501 -16.10 -14.57 -6.71
C SER A 501 -15.37 -14.76 -8.05
N LYS A 502 -14.15 -15.31 -8.01
CA LYS A 502 -13.37 -15.60 -9.23
C LYS A 502 -14.03 -16.70 -10.07
N LEU A 503 -14.49 -17.77 -9.45
CA LEU A 503 -15.22 -18.86 -10.14
C LEU A 503 -16.50 -18.35 -10.81
N ASN A 504 -17.28 -17.51 -10.14
CA ASN A 504 -18.47 -16.89 -10.72
C ASN A 504 -18.14 -16.00 -11.92
N ARG A 505 -17.00 -15.29 -11.88
CA ARG A 505 -16.52 -14.50 -13.02
C ARG A 505 -16.19 -15.40 -14.23
N PHE A 506 -15.46 -16.49 -14.00
CA PHE A 506 -15.17 -17.48 -15.06
C PHE A 506 -16.45 -18.10 -15.64
N LYS A 507 -17.41 -18.44 -14.79
CA LYS A 507 -18.69 -18.97 -15.24
C LYS A 507 -19.42 -17.99 -16.18
N ARG A 508 -19.50 -16.70 -15.80
CA ARG A 508 -20.10 -15.66 -16.66
C ARG A 508 -19.36 -15.52 -17.99
N PHE A 509 -18.02 -15.51 -17.98
CA PHE A 509 -17.26 -15.48 -19.23
C PHE A 509 -17.59 -16.65 -20.15
N LYS A 510 -17.66 -17.86 -19.60
CA LYS A 510 -18.01 -19.06 -20.36
C LYS A 510 -19.42 -18.97 -20.94
N GLU A 511 -20.38 -18.47 -20.19
CA GLU A 511 -21.75 -18.22 -20.65
C GLU A 511 -21.76 -17.17 -21.79
N THR A 512 -21.06 -16.04 -21.64
CA THR A 512 -20.95 -15.01 -22.67
C THR A 512 -20.30 -15.51 -23.96
N ILE A 513 -19.24 -16.33 -23.85
CA ILE A 513 -18.62 -16.97 -25.03
C ILE A 513 -19.63 -17.84 -25.75
N LYS A 514 -20.36 -18.70 -25.03
CA LYS A 514 -21.37 -19.56 -25.62
C LYS A 514 -22.47 -18.76 -26.32
N GLU A 515 -22.97 -17.72 -25.71
CA GLU A 515 -23.97 -16.82 -26.33
C GLU A 515 -23.43 -16.18 -27.61
N ARG A 516 -22.16 -15.72 -27.62
CA ARG A 516 -21.53 -15.15 -28.81
C ARG A 516 -21.38 -16.19 -29.93
N ASP A 517 -20.95 -17.42 -29.57
CA ASP A 517 -20.81 -18.51 -30.54
C ASP A 517 -22.18 -18.84 -31.20
N GLU A 518 -23.25 -18.85 -30.42
CA GLU A 518 -24.61 -19.04 -30.92
C GLU A 518 -25.05 -17.91 -31.85
N ILE A 519 -24.73 -16.65 -31.53
CA ILE A 519 -25.01 -15.49 -32.39
C ILE A 519 -24.20 -15.59 -33.70
N ILE A 520 -22.90 -15.92 -33.62
CA ILE A 520 -22.04 -16.09 -34.80
C ILE A 520 -22.62 -17.20 -35.70
N ALA A 521 -23.00 -18.33 -35.13
CA ALA A 521 -23.56 -19.44 -35.88
C ALA A 521 -24.90 -19.06 -36.57
N LYS A 522 -25.74 -18.25 -35.91
CA LYS A 522 -26.98 -17.72 -36.52
C LYS A 522 -26.69 -16.75 -37.68
N GLN A 523 -25.73 -15.83 -37.47
CA GLN A 523 -25.32 -14.88 -38.51
C GLN A 523 -24.73 -15.60 -39.73
N ASP A 524 -23.84 -16.59 -39.49
CA ASP A 524 -23.26 -17.40 -40.57
C ASP A 524 -24.34 -18.11 -41.39
N LYS A 525 -25.32 -18.71 -40.71
CA LYS A 525 -26.47 -19.35 -41.39
C LYS A 525 -27.28 -18.35 -42.21
N MET A 526 -27.53 -17.16 -41.68
CA MET A 526 -28.26 -16.11 -42.42
C MET A 526 -27.48 -15.62 -43.64
N LEU A 527 -26.19 -15.38 -43.51
CA LEU A 527 -25.33 -14.95 -44.63
C LEU A 527 -25.28 -16.01 -45.73
N LYS A 528 -25.17 -17.29 -45.36
CA LYS A 528 -25.20 -18.41 -46.28
C LYS A 528 -26.56 -18.47 -47.02
N GLN A 529 -27.67 -18.33 -46.33
CA GLN A 529 -28.99 -18.34 -46.93
C GLN A 529 -29.18 -17.18 -47.90
N LEU A 530 -28.76 -15.97 -47.50
CA LEU A 530 -28.81 -14.78 -48.37
C LEU A 530 -27.94 -14.95 -49.63
N ALA A 531 -26.79 -15.55 -49.49
CA ALA A 531 -25.90 -15.86 -50.66
C ALA A 531 -26.56 -16.86 -51.59
N LEU A 532 -27.26 -17.88 -51.08
CA LEU A 532 -28.02 -18.84 -51.90
C LEU A 532 -29.16 -18.17 -52.64
N GLU A 533 -29.86 -17.20 -52.01
CA GLU A 533 -30.92 -16.42 -52.70
C GLU A 533 -30.35 -15.61 -53.86
N PHE A 534 -29.22 -14.92 -53.69
CA PHE A 534 -28.57 -14.21 -54.78
C PHE A 534 -28.02 -15.21 -55.85
N THR A 535 -27.54 -16.38 -55.44
CA THR A 535 -27.18 -17.43 -56.41
C THR A 535 -28.35 -17.87 -57.27
N ALA A 536 -29.51 -18.14 -56.64
CA ALA A 536 -30.72 -18.48 -57.33
C ALA A 536 -31.23 -17.37 -58.26
N MET A 537 -31.06 -16.08 -57.84
CA MET A 537 -31.33 -14.95 -58.76
C MET A 537 -30.43 -14.93 -59.99
N GLY A 538 -29.14 -15.30 -59.79
CA GLY A 538 -28.20 -15.49 -60.91
C GLY A 538 -28.62 -16.60 -61.84
N ASP A 539 -28.93 -17.76 -61.26
CA ASP A 539 -29.41 -18.92 -62.06
C ASP A 539 -30.73 -18.60 -62.83
N ASN A 540 -31.68 -17.92 -62.14
CA ASN A 540 -32.94 -17.49 -62.76
C ASN A 540 -32.72 -16.47 -63.89
N ALA A 541 -31.76 -15.56 -63.76
CA ALA A 541 -31.41 -14.63 -64.83
C ALA A 541 -30.97 -15.39 -66.09
N LEU A 542 -30.14 -16.41 -65.90
CA LEU A 542 -29.69 -17.25 -67.01
C LEU A 542 -30.80 -18.06 -67.63
N GLY A 543 -31.83 -18.49 -66.89
CA GLY A 543 -32.96 -19.26 -67.38
C GLY A 543 -34.06 -18.43 -68.06
N ARG A 544 -34.07 -17.09 -67.94
CA ARG A 544 -35.05 -16.16 -68.48
C ARG A 544 -34.60 -15.47 -69.77
N GLY A 545 -33.40 -15.76 -70.28
CA GLY A 545 -32.94 -15.23 -71.58
C GLY A 545 -33.84 -15.76 -72.70
N ASP A 546 -34.47 -14.82 -73.50
CA ASP A 546 -35.25 -15.22 -74.64
C ASP A 546 -34.40 -16.12 -75.58
N LEU A 547 -34.98 -17.28 -75.88
CA LEU A 547 -34.43 -18.25 -76.80
C LEU A 547 -34.48 -17.67 -78.24
N VAL A 548 -33.47 -16.92 -78.66
CA VAL A 548 -33.35 -16.49 -80.03
C VAL A 548 -32.26 -17.27 -80.71
N GLY A 549 -32.61 -18.37 -81.39
CA GLY A 549 -31.97 -19.04 -82.54
C GLY A 549 -30.57 -19.62 -82.35
N GLU A 550 -30.48 -20.97 -82.46
CA GLU A 550 -29.36 -21.89 -82.73
C GLU A 550 -28.09 -21.86 -81.90
N PRO A 551 -27.35 -22.99 -81.88
CA PRO A 551 -27.54 -24.07 -80.93
C PRO A 551 -26.81 -23.82 -79.63
N ALA A 552 -27.47 -24.25 -78.58
CA ALA A 552 -27.02 -24.21 -77.22
C ALA A 552 -25.61 -24.84 -77.04
N MET A 553 -24.67 -24.10 -76.46
CA MET A 553 -23.46 -24.67 -75.94
C MET A 553 -23.82 -25.54 -74.70
N SER A 554 -23.52 -26.84 -74.80
CA SER A 554 -23.65 -27.73 -73.65
C SER A 554 -22.32 -27.80 -72.88
N TYR A 555 -22.35 -27.41 -71.66
CA TYR A 555 -21.16 -27.45 -70.83
C TYR A 555 -21.52 -28.02 -69.43
N GLY A 556 -20.75 -29.04 -68.98
CA GLY A 556 -20.94 -29.64 -67.66
C GLY A 556 -22.33 -30.21 -67.40
N GLY A 557 -23.03 -30.69 -68.47
CA GLY A 557 -24.39 -31.22 -68.38
C GLY A 557 -25.50 -30.18 -68.33
N ARG A 558 -25.19 -28.90 -68.50
CA ARG A 558 -26.15 -27.79 -68.69
C ARG A 558 -26.04 -27.20 -70.07
N THR A 559 -27.19 -26.97 -70.72
CA THR A 559 -27.28 -26.31 -72.03
C THR A 559 -27.60 -24.84 -71.82
N TYR A 560 -26.80 -23.95 -72.37
CA TYR A 560 -27.02 -22.51 -72.25
C TYR A 560 -27.47 -21.96 -73.60
N PRO A 561 -28.52 -21.18 -73.66
CA PRO A 561 -28.87 -20.44 -74.88
C PRO A 561 -27.84 -19.34 -75.15
N THR A 562 -27.83 -18.81 -76.37
CA THR A 562 -27.03 -17.65 -76.71
C THR A 562 -27.45 -16.49 -75.82
N LEU A 563 -26.64 -16.16 -74.81
CA LEU A 563 -26.99 -15.17 -73.75
C LEU A 563 -26.74 -13.77 -74.29
N ASP A 564 -27.66 -12.86 -74.09
CA ASP A 564 -27.43 -11.45 -74.35
C ASP A 564 -26.54 -10.82 -73.28
N ALA A 565 -25.91 -9.69 -73.60
CA ALA A 565 -24.99 -9.01 -72.68
C ALA A 565 -25.63 -8.52 -71.38
N ILE A 566 -26.93 -8.26 -71.34
CA ILE A 566 -27.69 -7.79 -70.16
C ILE A 566 -27.93 -8.95 -69.23
N THR A 567 -28.30 -10.09 -69.72
CA THR A 567 -28.51 -11.33 -68.98
C THR A 567 -27.18 -11.80 -68.32
N ILE A 568 -26.08 -11.79 -69.09
CA ILE A 568 -24.75 -12.12 -68.57
C ILE A 568 -24.36 -11.17 -67.44
N LYS A 569 -24.51 -9.86 -67.60
CA LYS A 569 -24.16 -8.86 -66.60
C LYS A 569 -25.03 -8.99 -65.36
N SER A 570 -26.31 -9.28 -65.48
CA SER A 570 -27.23 -9.50 -64.37
C SER A 570 -26.87 -10.75 -63.56
N ALA A 571 -26.62 -11.87 -64.20
CA ALA A 571 -26.26 -13.11 -63.56
C ALA A 571 -24.87 -12.97 -62.83
N MET A 572 -23.89 -12.37 -63.51
CA MET A 572 -22.57 -12.12 -62.91
C MET A 572 -22.64 -11.24 -61.67
N ALA A 573 -23.45 -10.16 -61.71
CA ALA A 573 -23.65 -9.27 -60.58
C ALA A 573 -24.29 -9.97 -59.38
N ASN A 574 -25.21 -10.91 -59.59
CA ASN A 574 -25.85 -11.68 -58.54
C ASN A 574 -24.91 -12.69 -57.92
N TYR A 575 -24.12 -13.43 -58.71
CA TYR A 575 -23.10 -14.32 -58.16
C TYR A 575 -22.02 -13.55 -57.41
N ASP A 576 -21.57 -12.40 -57.90
CA ASP A 576 -20.61 -11.54 -57.20
C ASP A 576 -21.18 -11.06 -55.85
N LYS A 577 -22.47 -10.66 -55.77
CA LYS A 577 -23.10 -10.33 -54.53
C LYS A 577 -23.15 -11.51 -53.55
N ALA A 578 -23.50 -12.71 -54.05
CA ALA A 578 -23.52 -13.92 -53.24
C ALA A 578 -22.13 -14.18 -52.63
N LEU A 579 -21.06 -14.07 -53.44
CA LEU A 579 -19.68 -14.31 -53.01
C LEU A 579 -19.13 -13.21 -52.11
N ARG A 580 -19.60 -11.95 -52.26
CA ARG A 580 -19.24 -10.87 -51.28
C ARG A 580 -19.90 -11.07 -49.94
N ILE A 581 -21.13 -11.61 -49.89
CA ILE A 581 -21.88 -11.88 -48.66
C ILE A 581 -21.33 -13.13 -47.97
N TYR A 582 -21.11 -14.20 -48.74
CA TYR A 582 -20.59 -15.47 -48.25
C TYR A 582 -19.54 -16.05 -49.21
N PRO A 583 -18.28 -15.71 -49.03
CA PRO A 583 -17.18 -16.13 -49.97
C PRO A 583 -17.04 -17.64 -50.15
N GLN A 584 -17.61 -18.41 -49.24
CA GLN A 584 -17.58 -19.88 -49.27
C GLN A 584 -18.82 -20.51 -49.90
N CYS A 585 -19.67 -19.72 -50.59
CA CYS A 585 -20.83 -20.23 -51.28
C CYS A 585 -20.41 -21.03 -52.53
N ILE A 586 -20.43 -22.36 -52.38
CA ILE A 586 -20.01 -23.28 -53.46
C ILE A 586 -20.90 -23.16 -54.67
N GLU A 587 -22.22 -23.03 -54.42
CA GLU A 587 -23.22 -22.90 -55.47
C GLU A 587 -23.00 -21.62 -56.31
N ALA A 588 -22.63 -20.51 -55.67
CA ALA A 588 -22.29 -19.28 -56.39
C ALA A 588 -20.97 -19.39 -57.20
N LEU A 589 -19.96 -20.05 -56.60
CA LEU A 589 -18.69 -20.31 -57.28
C LEU A 589 -18.87 -21.19 -58.51
N THR A 590 -19.68 -22.24 -58.42
CA THR A 590 -19.96 -23.13 -59.55
C THR A 590 -20.83 -22.43 -60.59
N GLY A 591 -21.87 -21.71 -60.19
CA GLY A 591 -22.72 -20.88 -61.09
C GLY A 591 -21.91 -19.82 -61.85
N MET A 592 -21.05 -19.08 -61.14
CA MET A 592 -20.11 -18.13 -61.71
C MET A 592 -19.16 -18.79 -62.72
N ALA A 593 -18.61 -19.96 -62.38
CA ALA A 593 -17.69 -20.67 -63.27
C ALA A 593 -18.39 -21.11 -64.57
N HIS A 594 -19.59 -21.62 -64.48
CA HIS A 594 -20.37 -21.96 -65.67
C HIS A 594 -20.62 -20.74 -66.60
N LEU A 595 -20.95 -19.61 -65.98
CA LEU A 595 -21.14 -18.36 -66.73
C LEU A 595 -19.86 -17.87 -67.39
N LEU A 596 -18.72 -17.93 -66.66
CA LEU A 596 -17.41 -17.52 -67.14
C LEU A 596 -16.94 -18.38 -68.36
N VAL A 597 -17.22 -19.69 -68.31
CA VAL A 597 -16.97 -20.54 -69.46
C VAL A 597 -17.82 -20.14 -70.66
N ALA A 598 -19.13 -19.86 -70.45
CA ALA A 598 -20.03 -19.45 -71.52
C ALA A 598 -19.62 -18.12 -72.20
N VAL A 599 -18.88 -17.26 -71.51
CA VAL A 599 -18.36 -15.99 -72.05
C VAL A 599 -16.90 -16.10 -72.47
N GLY A 600 -16.25 -17.29 -72.44
CA GLY A 600 -14.87 -17.53 -72.88
C GLY A 600 -13.78 -17.10 -71.87
N GLU A 601 -14.15 -16.84 -70.60
CA GLU A 601 -13.18 -16.46 -69.54
C GLU A 601 -12.67 -17.68 -68.77
N ASP A 602 -12.09 -18.65 -69.45
CA ASP A 602 -11.70 -19.95 -68.94
C ASP A 602 -10.81 -19.93 -67.70
N LYS A 603 -9.84 -19.01 -67.63
CA LYS A 603 -8.95 -18.87 -66.50
C LYS A 603 -9.69 -18.54 -65.20
N ARG A 604 -10.60 -17.56 -65.27
CA ARG A 604 -11.45 -17.16 -64.09
C ARG A 604 -12.41 -18.25 -63.70
N ALA A 605 -12.95 -18.98 -64.69
CA ALA A 605 -13.81 -20.15 -64.44
C ALA A 605 -13.03 -21.24 -63.67
N GLU A 606 -11.84 -21.55 -64.12
CA GLU A 606 -10.96 -22.51 -63.41
C GLU A 606 -10.64 -22.09 -61.96
N ASP A 607 -10.31 -20.82 -61.72
CA ASP A 607 -10.02 -20.30 -60.40
C ASP A 607 -11.23 -20.44 -59.47
N ALA A 608 -12.47 -20.12 -59.96
CA ALA A 608 -13.66 -20.31 -59.20
C ALA A 608 -13.96 -21.78 -58.86
N LEU A 609 -13.78 -22.70 -59.84
CA LEU A 609 -13.94 -24.13 -59.59
C LEU A 609 -12.91 -24.71 -58.62
N ARG A 610 -11.65 -24.27 -58.73
CA ARG A 610 -10.62 -24.63 -57.78
C ARG A 610 -10.93 -24.14 -56.37
N GLN A 611 -11.45 -22.93 -56.23
CA GLN A 611 -11.91 -22.40 -54.94
C GLN A 611 -13.07 -23.20 -54.38
N ALA A 612 -14.10 -23.54 -55.19
CA ALA A 612 -15.19 -24.42 -54.80
C ALA A 612 -14.68 -25.80 -54.31
N LEU A 613 -13.74 -26.39 -55.01
CA LEU A 613 -13.12 -27.67 -54.64
C LEU A 613 -12.16 -27.59 -53.46
N LYS A 614 -11.63 -26.40 -53.12
CA LYS A 614 -10.88 -26.17 -51.91
C LYS A 614 -11.80 -26.14 -50.69
N ILE A 615 -13.02 -25.58 -50.85
CA ILE A 615 -14.05 -25.56 -49.79
C ILE A 615 -14.65 -26.95 -49.60
N ASN A 616 -15.12 -27.55 -50.70
CA ASN A 616 -15.64 -28.91 -50.70
C ASN A 616 -14.95 -29.79 -51.79
N PRO A 617 -13.94 -30.55 -51.43
CA PRO A 617 -13.23 -31.41 -52.36
C PRO A 617 -14.09 -32.50 -53.06
N LYS A 618 -15.32 -32.72 -52.59
CA LYS A 618 -16.23 -33.72 -53.13
C LYS A 618 -17.42 -33.07 -53.87
N CYS A 619 -17.40 -31.77 -54.09
CA CYS A 619 -18.49 -31.09 -54.81
C CYS A 619 -18.63 -31.66 -56.22
N PHE A 620 -19.80 -32.27 -56.48
CA PHE A 620 -20.09 -32.94 -57.72
C PHE A 620 -20.07 -31.97 -58.91
N ASP A 621 -20.85 -30.87 -58.80
CA ASP A 621 -20.97 -29.90 -59.87
C ASP A 621 -19.64 -29.24 -60.23
N ALA A 622 -18.80 -28.93 -59.22
CA ALA A 622 -17.47 -28.36 -59.44
C ALA A 622 -16.49 -29.37 -60.12
N LEU A 623 -16.58 -30.66 -59.77
CA LEU A 623 -15.75 -31.71 -60.40
C LEU A 623 -16.18 -31.92 -61.85
N MET A 624 -17.47 -31.99 -62.15
CA MET A 624 -18.00 -32.14 -63.49
C MET A 624 -17.64 -30.95 -64.38
N ALA A 625 -17.87 -29.73 -63.86
CA ALA A 625 -17.55 -28.51 -64.56
C ALA A 625 -16.05 -28.34 -64.87
N LEU A 626 -15.15 -28.68 -63.85
CA LEU A 626 -13.70 -28.62 -64.09
C LEU A 626 -13.23 -29.66 -65.10
N ALA A 627 -13.83 -30.85 -65.11
CA ALA A 627 -13.48 -31.90 -66.08
C ALA A 627 -13.89 -31.46 -67.49
N ALA A 628 -15.09 -30.91 -67.67
CA ALA A 628 -15.58 -30.41 -68.96
C ALA A 628 -14.72 -29.23 -69.47
N LEU A 629 -14.31 -28.30 -68.56
CA LEU A 629 -13.41 -27.21 -68.91
C LEU A 629 -12.05 -27.74 -69.38
N ARG A 630 -11.49 -28.76 -68.75
CA ARG A 630 -10.22 -29.37 -69.17
C ARG A 630 -10.34 -30.13 -70.48
N GLU A 631 -11.48 -30.76 -70.73
CA GLU A 631 -11.74 -31.40 -72.00
C GLU A 631 -11.78 -30.37 -73.13
N SER A 632 -12.50 -29.26 -72.95
CA SER A 632 -12.59 -28.17 -73.97
C SER A 632 -11.19 -27.55 -74.28
N GLN A 633 -10.30 -27.53 -73.30
CA GLN A 633 -8.93 -27.08 -73.43
C GLN A 633 -7.99 -28.14 -74.00
N ASN A 634 -8.51 -29.29 -74.39
CA ASN A 634 -7.76 -30.44 -74.90
C ASN A 634 -6.78 -31.06 -73.90
N ASP A 635 -6.98 -30.77 -72.56
CA ASP A 635 -6.21 -31.41 -71.45
C ASP A 635 -6.96 -32.65 -70.97
N ILE A 636 -6.97 -33.66 -71.85
CA ILE A 636 -7.69 -34.92 -71.66
C ILE A 636 -7.22 -35.66 -70.39
N ALA A 637 -5.91 -35.64 -70.13
CA ALA A 637 -5.34 -36.33 -68.96
C ALA A 637 -5.93 -35.79 -67.61
N THR A 638 -6.00 -34.47 -67.48
CA THR A 638 -6.56 -33.83 -66.28
C THR A 638 -8.09 -33.99 -66.25
N ALA A 639 -8.79 -33.95 -67.37
CA ALA A 639 -10.23 -34.19 -67.45
C ALA A 639 -10.58 -35.61 -66.93
N VAL A 640 -9.92 -36.67 -67.47
CA VAL A 640 -10.08 -38.04 -67.02
C VAL A 640 -9.76 -38.22 -65.54
N LYS A 641 -8.67 -37.62 -65.07
CA LYS A 641 -8.31 -37.64 -63.62
C LYS A 641 -9.42 -37.03 -62.74
N THR A 642 -9.99 -35.93 -63.19
CA THR A 642 -11.05 -35.21 -62.43
C THR A 642 -12.35 -36.01 -62.45
N LEU A 643 -12.74 -36.63 -63.58
CA LEU A 643 -13.88 -37.49 -63.69
C LEU A 643 -13.76 -38.76 -62.84
N LYS A 644 -12.58 -39.40 -62.83
CA LYS A 644 -12.30 -40.52 -61.96
C LYS A 644 -12.42 -40.16 -60.47
N ARG A 645 -12.08 -38.91 -60.11
CA ARG A 645 -12.30 -38.38 -58.78
C ARG A 645 -13.81 -38.18 -58.51
N ALA A 646 -14.60 -37.70 -59.47
CA ALA A 646 -16.04 -37.60 -59.35
C ALA A 646 -16.69 -39.00 -59.19
N VAL A 647 -16.34 -39.99 -59.99
CA VAL A 647 -16.77 -41.40 -59.84
C VAL A 647 -16.49 -41.95 -58.45
N ARG A 648 -15.27 -41.73 -57.93
CA ARG A 648 -14.86 -42.22 -56.60
C ARG A 648 -15.75 -41.67 -55.48
N HIS A 649 -16.15 -40.38 -55.57
CA HIS A 649 -16.94 -39.73 -54.53
C HIS A 649 -18.44 -39.90 -54.73
N HIS A 650 -18.90 -40.06 -56.00
CA HIS A 650 -20.32 -40.08 -56.39
C HIS A 650 -20.68 -41.36 -57.16
N ARG A 651 -20.39 -42.54 -56.54
CA ARG A 651 -20.45 -43.86 -57.22
C ARG A 651 -21.79 -44.24 -57.83
N LYS A 652 -22.88 -43.57 -57.40
CA LYS A 652 -24.24 -43.85 -57.89
C LYS A 652 -24.68 -42.90 -59.04
N ARG A 653 -23.84 -41.99 -59.39
CA ARG A 653 -24.12 -41.02 -60.41
C ARG A 653 -23.66 -41.51 -61.78
N PRO A 654 -24.49 -41.61 -62.82
CA PRO A 654 -24.12 -42.04 -64.14
C PRO A 654 -23.26 -41.01 -64.93
N GLU A 655 -23.50 -39.68 -64.68
CA GLU A 655 -22.96 -38.61 -65.50
C GLU A 655 -21.42 -38.61 -65.60
N PRO A 656 -20.61 -38.91 -64.53
CA PRO A 656 -19.17 -38.99 -64.72
C PRO A 656 -18.70 -40.15 -65.56
N HIS A 657 -19.48 -41.27 -65.58
CA HIS A 657 -19.19 -42.43 -66.43
C HIS A 657 -19.54 -42.12 -67.88
N GLU A 658 -20.65 -41.42 -68.18
CA GLU A 658 -21.03 -40.96 -69.50
C GLU A 658 -19.94 -40.01 -70.07
N ALA A 659 -19.46 -39.07 -69.28
CA ALA A 659 -18.40 -38.15 -69.71
C ALA A 659 -17.06 -38.91 -69.95
N LEU A 660 -16.73 -39.90 -69.12
CA LEU A 660 -15.55 -40.74 -69.37
C LEU A 660 -15.69 -41.57 -70.63
N ALA A 661 -16.86 -42.15 -70.91
CA ALA A 661 -17.11 -42.90 -72.11
C ALA A 661 -16.94 -42.01 -73.37
N ALA A 662 -17.52 -40.82 -73.38
CA ALA A 662 -17.42 -39.86 -74.47
C ALA A 662 -15.95 -39.41 -74.70
N ILE A 663 -15.20 -39.18 -73.63
CA ILE A 663 -13.75 -38.82 -73.77
C ILE A 663 -12.95 -39.99 -74.31
N TYR A 664 -13.17 -41.25 -73.85
CA TYR A 664 -12.44 -42.43 -74.35
C TYR A 664 -12.77 -42.74 -75.75
N GLU A 665 -14.01 -42.66 -76.23
CA GLU A 665 -14.40 -42.76 -77.58
C GLU A 665 -13.66 -41.73 -78.50
N LYS A 666 -13.62 -40.46 -78.04
CA LYS A 666 -12.93 -39.38 -78.80
C LYS A 666 -11.44 -39.58 -78.96
N VAL A 667 -10.81 -40.31 -78.05
CA VAL A 667 -9.38 -40.60 -78.08
C VAL A 667 -9.03 -42.02 -78.65
N GLY A 668 -10.05 -42.74 -79.13
CA GLY A 668 -9.91 -44.05 -79.77
C GLY A 668 -9.60 -45.20 -78.83
N LEU A 669 -10.09 -45.14 -77.58
CA LEU A 669 -9.99 -46.16 -76.49
C LEU A 669 -11.33 -46.86 -76.35
N ASP A 670 -11.81 -47.57 -77.42
CA ASP A 670 -13.15 -48.09 -77.55
C ASP A 670 -13.53 -49.08 -76.44
N ASP A 671 -12.62 -49.90 -75.93
CA ASP A 671 -12.91 -50.85 -74.86
C ASP A 671 -13.24 -50.15 -73.56
N LEU A 672 -12.55 -49.05 -73.21
CA LEU A 672 -12.78 -48.25 -72.04
C LEU A 672 -14.11 -47.41 -72.18
N ALA A 673 -14.36 -46.95 -73.41
CA ALA A 673 -15.58 -46.23 -73.69
C ALA A 673 -16.79 -47.11 -73.50
N GLU A 674 -16.79 -48.34 -74.01
CA GLU A 674 -17.89 -49.27 -73.82
C GLU A 674 -18.06 -49.72 -72.39
N GLU A 675 -16.93 -49.99 -71.63
CA GLU A 675 -17.01 -50.29 -70.19
C GLU A 675 -17.71 -49.18 -69.39
N HIS A 676 -17.33 -47.94 -69.62
CA HIS A 676 -17.93 -46.80 -68.88
C HIS A 676 -19.36 -46.50 -69.34
N ALA A 677 -19.72 -46.69 -70.61
CA ALA A 677 -21.05 -46.55 -71.14
C ALA A 677 -22.00 -47.60 -70.53
N ASP A 678 -21.51 -48.85 -70.35
CA ASP A 678 -22.28 -49.90 -69.72
C ASP A 678 -22.53 -49.64 -68.22
N ILE A 679 -21.48 -49.14 -67.50
CA ILE A 679 -21.66 -48.78 -66.10
C ILE A 679 -22.71 -47.63 -66.01
N ALA A 680 -22.64 -46.62 -66.89
CA ALA A 680 -23.59 -45.52 -66.87
C ALA A 680 -25.03 -46.00 -67.14
N ARG A 681 -25.25 -46.93 -68.12
CA ARG A 681 -26.54 -47.54 -68.41
C ARG A 681 -27.11 -48.29 -67.25
N ARG A 682 -26.29 -49.11 -66.53
CA ARG A 682 -26.72 -49.83 -65.35
C ARG A 682 -27.09 -48.90 -64.21
N LEU A 683 -26.35 -47.81 -63.98
CA LEU A 683 -26.66 -46.81 -62.94
C LEU A 683 -27.93 -46.04 -63.26
N ARG A 684 -28.24 -45.75 -64.54
CA ARG A 684 -29.53 -45.16 -64.92
C ARG A 684 -30.71 -46.08 -64.74
N GLN A 685 -30.53 -47.38 -64.88
CA GLN A 685 -31.61 -48.39 -64.70
C GLN A 685 -31.86 -48.68 -63.20
N SER A 686 -30.90 -48.37 -62.34
CA SER A 686 -30.99 -48.64 -60.92
C SER A 686 -31.38 -47.43 -60.05
N ASN A 687 -31.48 -46.23 -60.68
CA ASN A 687 -32.03 -45.01 -60.12
C ASN A 687 -33.46 -44.76 -60.66
#